data_6a5ff513620911a7be48ed305d7ccc76
#
_entry.id   6a5ff513620911a7be48ed305d7ccc76
#
_cell.length_a   1.000
_cell.length_b   1.000
_cell.length_c   1.000
_cell.angle_alpha   90.00
_cell.angle_beta   90.00
_cell.angle_gamma   90.00
#
_symmetry.space_group_name_H-M   'P 1'
#
loop_
_entity.id
_entity.type
_entity.pdbx_description
1 polymer ?
#
loop_
_entity_poly.entity_id
_entity_poly.type
_entity_poly.pdbx_seq_one_letter_code
_entity_poly.pdbx_strand_id
1 'polypeptide(L)'
;MLRRRTVLSRLRKLVAGAAVLTCAAAALGGIERPSAVAAPGGLPADALPAVFAQGGSSRYRDTIQWLQWADYDSNFAGQTKPNVPVLDYGQRKTFTNYRDMGEAGYLVTTCNLSNLKHIGHKNGFPDDLARGPLVATIPGTWAGDILDNLYNIGGAGGWSDGSSEWHSGLRYPANYVNHNQMVIGLANGYAYNGDKTWDGKDKNDRGADRTPTGGYSRISFDVSCSASLQTPDGSSTPVPLNGLVFADAEASNPGSTSDPFDGEWIQAQVPSNQRVTWRLLDGGRSTNCPNTRGGSQEPVTTRASLSNGNRTLRLDNTAQECVYQNGGGYSKPNGIGGPAVSMFMEGATSATITMQGSGYSAVALGLVLATDFGDAPVSYGSASALLQPRWDGGEVTSRNGYDLFGGRLINTTRMYASGPYLGTAIDAESQQRFSDGADGDDNDGWYGDDEDGVSIPAAGIETAPGQEVTFNARCGGGGAVAGWIDWNHNGVFDAAEKSAQATCDGRGNATLKWTVPEDVVRSIDGESGSHPHTYMRVRTANAGVNLKPTGSTMGGEVEDYRIAVRVPTIQLVKNVQAPYAGQVKALEADQWTLKAQQGNGGAASLQVTGTVDTGIKVARPGQYALTESSTNPLAPGYEASSWSCSQTPGTVGGWSGSILGSSSVRVKGSDRITCSVTNTTKPGALSWTKVDQDGKTLLGGTTWTLTGPGVPAGTVVEDCQAAGCRTGAYRDTNPAPGAFDVGGLPWGSYSITEKTSPSGYQRLEKTLTFNDVSGANLKAQLKDATGVTKGAVTNQRLTGSVSWKKQDTSGHALSGSEWTLSGPGVPARTTITDCVITGAKGQCPSGPYADTDPAAGSFTVDGLPWDARSYSLVEKRAPSGYRLDSTSRTFVIKPDALQYSFSKAFTNEKVTTPRLPLTGGRGAHIFLIAGAVVSALAITTGLLRRRRHRNLD
;
A
#
# COMPACT_ATOMS: atom_id res chain seq x y z
N MET A 1 -16.04 -18.88 25.84
CA MET A 1 -16.44 -17.62 25.16
C MET A 1 -15.47 -17.13 24.06
N LEU A 2 -14.49 -17.93 23.64
CA LEU A 2 -13.49 -17.51 22.61
C LEU A 2 -13.73 -18.08 21.19
N ARG A 3 -14.79 -18.82 20.94
CA ARG A 3 -15.07 -19.41 19.60
C ARG A 3 -16.13 -18.68 18.74
N ARG A 4 -16.77 -17.61 19.26
CA ARG A 4 -17.80 -16.85 18.49
C ARG A 4 -17.31 -15.57 17.80
N ARG A 5 -16.08 -15.11 18.06
CA ARG A 5 -15.54 -13.90 17.42
C ARG A 5 -14.83 -14.13 16.07
N THR A 6 -14.47 -15.37 15.74
CA THR A 6 -13.73 -15.70 14.52
C THR A 6 -14.64 -15.98 13.32
N VAL A 7 -15.93 -16.21 13.53
CA VAL A 7 -16.89 -16.47 12.44
C VAL A 7 -17.47 -15.17 11.87
N LEU A 8 -17.64 -14.13 12.69
CA LEU A 8 -18.16 -12.84 12.21
C LEU A 8 -17.14 -12.03 11.40
N SER A 9 -15.84 -12.23 11.62
CA SER A 9 -14.81 -11.53 10.82
C SER A 9 -14.64 -12.13 9.41
N ARG A 10 -14.97 -13.42 9.24
CA ARG A 10 -14.93 -14.07 7.92
C ARG A 10 -16.18 -13.79 7.08
N LEU A 11 -17.33 -13.57 7.69
CA LEU A 11 -18.53 -13.16 6.95
C LEU A 11 -18.47 -11.71 6.45
N ARG A 12 -17.83 -10.80 7.21
CA ARG A 12 -17.66 -9.41 6.73
C ARG A 12 -16.67 -9.28 5.57
N LYS A 13 -15.67 -10.17 5.47
CA LYS A 13 -14.74 -10.20 4.32
C LYS A 13 -15.33 -10.85 3.06
N LEU A 14 -16.33 -11.72 3.21
CA LEU A 14 -17.03 -12.32 2.06
C LEU A 14 -18.13 -11.39 1.47
N VAL A 15 -18.74 -10.53 2.27
CA VAL A 15 -19.71 -9.54 1.79
C VAL A 15 -19.04 -8.35 1.12
N ALA A 16 -17.85 -7.92 1.61
CA ALA A 16 -17.05 -6.89 0.93
C ALA A 16 -16.43 -7.37 -0.40
N GLY A 17 -16.10 -8.67 -0.52
CA GLY A 17 -15.59 -9.26 -1.76
C GLY A 17 -16.64 -9.47 -2.85
N ALA A 18 -17.90 -9.60 -2.49
CA ALA A 18 -19.01 -9.76 -3.47
C ALA A 18 -19.50 -8.41 -4.02
N ALA A 19 -19.39 -7.33 -3.25
CA ALA A 19 -19.74 -5.97 -3.70
C ALA A 19 -18.69 -5.37 -4.65
N VAL A 20 -17.41 -5.72 -4.47
CA VAL A 20 -16.30 -5.24 -5.35
C VAL A 20 -16.27 -6.01 -6.69
N LEU A 21 -16.76 -7.26 -6.75
CA LEU A 21 -16.81 -8.00 -8.02
C LEU A 21 -17.98 -7.60 -8.93
N THR A 22 -19.02 -6.93 -8.42
CA THR A 22 -20.12 -6.43 -9.25
C THR A 22 -19.89 -5.05 -9.83
N CYS A 23 -18.99 -4.24 -9.25
CA CYS A 23 -18.60 -2.93 -9.80
C CYS A 23 -17.42 -3.00 -10.79
N ALA A 24 -16.56 -4.02 -10.73
CA ALA A 24 -15.43 -4.16 -11.67
C ALA A 24 -15.83 -4.75 -13.04
N ALA A 25 -17.05 -5.24 -13.22
CA ALA A 25 -17.57 -5.72 -14.51
C ALA A 25 -18.17 -4.61 -15.38
N ALA A 26 -18.36 -3.40 -14.86
CA ALA A 26 -18.96 -2.28 -15.60
C ALA A 26 -17.95 -1.43 -16.40
N ALA A 27 -16.64 -1.72 -16.29
CA ALA A 27 -15.57 -0.92 -16.93
C ALA A 27 -14.89 -1.60 -18.13
N LEU A 28 -15.35 -2.77 -18.58
CA LEU A 28 -14.79 -3.45 -19.74
C LEU A 28 -15.87 -3.99 -20.67
N GLY A 29 -16.10 -3.29 -21.75
CA GLY A 29 -16.79 -3.79 -22.94
C GLY A 29 -18.32 -3.72 -22.84
N GLY A 30 -18.94 -3.35 -23.94
CA GLY A 30 -20.36 -3.16 -24.15
C GLY A 30 -21.23 -4.16 -23.36
N ILE A 31 -21.93 -3.61 -22.39
CA ILE A 31 -22.91 -4.39 -21.60
C ILE A 31 -24.07 -4.67 -22.52
N GLU A 32 -24.23 -5.92 -22.92
CA GLU A 32 -25.53 -6.40 -23.40
C GLU A 32 -26.55 -6.09 -22.30
N ARG A 33 -27.45 -5.16 -22.55
CA ARG A 33 -28.57 -4.92 -21.65
C ARG A 33 -29.42 -6.20 -21.65
N PRO A 34 -29.72 -6.79 -20.50
CA PRO A 34 -30.69 -7.88 -20.46
C PRO A 34 -32.03 -7.35 -20.94
N SER A 35 -32.72 -8.11 -21.77
CA SER A 35 -34.04 -7.81 -22.32
C SER A 35 -34.98 -7.33 -21.24
N ALA A 36 -35.63 -6.20 -21.45
CA ALA A 36 -36.63 -5.57 -20.58
C ALA A 36 -36.20 -5.40 -19.11
N VAL A 37 -35.43 -4.37 -18.86
CA VAL A 37 -35.17 -3.91 -17.47
C VAL A 37 -36.51 -3.36 -16.96
N ALA A 38 -37.05 -3.99 -15.93
CA ALA A 38 -38.21 -3.45 -15.22
C ALA A 38 -37.92 -2.03 -14.74
N ALA A 39 -38.85 -1.10 -14.90
CA ALA A 39 -38.69 0.25 -14.40
C ALA A 39 -38.31 0.25 -12.92
N PRO A 40 -37.43 1.20 -12.48
CA PRO A 40 -37.07 1.31 -11.08
C PRO A 40 -38.27 1.41 -10.15
N GLY A 41 -38.15 0.90 -8.92
CA GLY A 41 -39.24 0.94 -7.95
C GLY A 41 -39.73 2.38 -7.69
N GLY A 42 -41.03 2.57 -7.70
CA GLY A 42 -41.66 3.89 -7.56
C GLY A 42 -42.01 4.60 -8.87
N LEU A 43 -41.46 4.14 -10.01
CA LEU A 43 -41.85 4.63 -11.34
C LEU A 43 -42.94 3.79 -11.97
N PRO A 44 -43.75 4.33 -12.95
CA PRO A 44 -44.67 3.52 -13.76
C PRO A 44 -43.94 2.34 -14.40
N ALA A 45 -44.62 1.19 -14.50
CA ALA A 45 -44.02 -0.03 -15.04
C ALA A 45 -43.60 0.08 -16.52
N ASP A 46 -44.22 1.03 -17.25
CA ASP A 46 -43.91 1.38 -18.63
C ASP A 46 -42.99 2.60 -18.77
N ALA A 47 -42.41 3.06 -17.69
CA ALA A 47 -41.40 4.13 -17.74
C ALA A 47 -40.15 3.66 -18.49
N LEU A 48 -39.65 4.50 -19.37
CA LEU A 48 -38.49 4.21 -20.22
C LEU A 48 -37.26 5.02 -19.78
N PRO A 49 -36.06 4.50 -19.92
CA PRO A 49 -34.86 5.30 -19.72
C PRO A 49 -34.88 6.53 -20.62
N ALA A 50 -34.45 7.67 -20.11
CA ALA A 50 -34.17 8.87 -20.91
C ALA A 50 -33.04 8.58 -21.90
N VAL A 51 -33.18 9.12 -23.10
CA VAL A 51 -32.22 8.92 -24.18
C VAL A 51 -31.61 10.25 -24.63
N PHE A 52 -30.31 10.21 -24.84
CA PHE A 52 -29.49 11.31 -25.33
C PHE A 52 -28.74 10.86 -26.58
N ALA A 53 -28.19 11.80 -27.34
CA ALA A 53 -27.38 11.48 -28.48
C ALA A 53 -26.18 10.60 -28.10
N GLN A 54 -25.91 9.57 -28.90
CA GLN A 54 -24.77 8.66 -28.70
C GLN A 54 -23.49 9.14 -29.41
N GLY A 55 -23.51 10.33 -29.95
CA GLY A 55 -22.44 10.93 -30.74
C GLY A 55 -23.02 12.01 -31.65
N GLY A 56 -22.37 12.20 -32.78
CA GLY A 56 -22.78 13.25 -33.74
C GLY A 56 -21.99 14.55 -33.52
N SER A 57 -22.27 15.52 -34.34
CA SER A 57 -21.55 16.81 -34.39
C SER A 57 -22.27 17.95 -33.66
N SER A 58 -23.43 17.68 -33.05
CA SER A 58 -24.18 18.71 -32.32
C SER A 58 -23.50 19.05 -31.00
N ARG A 59 -23.47 20.35 -30.68
CA ARG A 59 -23.03 20.84 -29.39
C ARG A 59 -24.03 20.62 -28.25
N TYR A 60 -25.29 20.27 -28.58
CA TYR A 60 -26.36 20.02 -27.63
C TYR A 60 -26.69 18.53 -27.50
N ARG A 61 -25.83 17.66 -27.99
CA ARG A 61 -26.02 16.21 -27.92
C ARG A 61 -26.22 15.71 -26.49
N ASP A 62 -25.51 16.29 -25.54
CA ASP A 62 -25.55 15.92 -24.11
C ASP A 62 -26.58 16.77 -23.31
N THR A 63 -27.11 17.83 -23.91
CA THR A 63 -28.07 18.75 -23.28
C THR A 63 -29.53 18.41 -23.61
N ILE A 64 -29.78 17.80 -24.77
CA ILE A 64 -31.14 17.45 -25.21
C ILE A 64 -31.46 16.04 -24.75
N GLN A 65 -32.40 15.94 -23.81
CA GLN A 65 -33.08 14.69 -23.53
C GLN A 65 -34.19 14.48 -24.56
N TRP A 66 -34.00 13.54 -25.46
CA TRP A 66 -35.01 13.17 -26.41
C TRP A 66 -36.14 12.37 -25.75
N LEU A 67 -37.38 12.62 -26.14
CA LEU A 67 -38.54 11.93 -25.59
C LEU A 67 -38.73 10.58 -26.30
N GLN A 68 -38.59 9.51 -25.53
CA GLN A 68 -38.76 8.13 -25.99
C GLN A 68 -40.20 7.71 -25.85
N TRP A 69 -40.83 7.26 -26.97
CA TRP A 69 -42.24 6.95 -27.06
C TRP A 69 -42.54 5.44 -27.01
N ALA A 70 -41.54 4.61 -27.23
CA ALA A 70 -41.64 3.16 -27.14
C ALA A 70 -40.28 2.58 -26.82
N ASP A 71 -40.29 1.38 -26.24
CA ASP A 71 -39.07 0.63 -25.96
C ASP A 71 -38.58 -0.03 -27.26
N TYR A 72 -37.31 0.22 -27.61
CA TYR A 72 -36.71 -0.36 -28.82
C TYR A 72 -36.68 -1.89 -28.74
N ASP A 73 -36.17 -2.47 -27.65
CA ASP A 73 -35.98 -3.92 -27.56
C ASP A 73 -37.32 -4.69 -27.57
N SER A 74 -38.34 -4.18 -26.88
CA SER A 74 -39.64 -4.82 -26.82
C SER A 74 -40.50 -4.65 -28.09
N ASN A 75 -40.28 -3.56 -28.84
CA ASN A 75 -41.18 -3.17 -29.92
C ASN A 75 -40.54 -3.23 -31.33
N PHE A 76 -39.21 -3.07 -31.44
CA PHE A 76 -38.49 -2.95 -32.69
C PHE A 76 -37.44 -4.03 -32.92
N ALA A 77 -36.71 -4.46 -31.90
CA ALA A 77 -35.65 -5.46 -32.04
C ALA A 77 -36.18 -6.76 -32.64
N GLY A 78 -35.61 -7.17 -33.77
CA GLY A 78 -36.04 -8.37 -34.48
C GLY A 78 -37.44 -8.29 -35.09
N GLN A 79 -38.10 -7.12 -35.06
CA GLN A 79 -39.42 -6.91 -35.61
C GLN A 79 -39.36 -6.45 -37.08
N THR A 80 -40.36 -6.80 -37.83
CA THR A 80 -40.54 -6.30 -39.21
C THR A 80 -41.37 -5.03 -39.26
N LYS A 81 -41.86 -4.56 -38.10
CA LYS A 81 -42.68 -3.36 -38.00
C LYS A 81 -41.83 -2.15 -37.71
N PRO A 82 -41.80 -1.12 -38.55
CA PRO A 82 -40.99 0.07 -38.36
C PRO A 82 -41.62 1.10 -37.41
N ASN A 83 -42.77 0.83 -36.84
CA ASN A 83 -43.59 1.78 -36.09
C ASN A 83 -44.54 1.09 -35.11
N VAL A 84 -44.87 1.79 -34.04
CA VAL A 84 -45.79 1.32 -32.99
C VAL A 84 -46.84 2.37 -32.72
N PRO A 85 -48.16 2.05 -32.75
CA PRO A 85 -49.21 2.97 -32.37
C PRO A 85 -49.08 3.49 -30.96
N VAL A 86 -49.01 4.81 -30.78
CA VAL A 86 -48.81 5.47 -29.48
C VAL A 86 -50.00 6.34 -29.05
N LEU A 87 -50.79 6.83 -29.99
CA LEU A 87 -52.01 7.60 -29.71
C LEU A 87 -53.03 7.40 -30.79
N ASP A 88 -54.26 7.13 -30.41
CA ASP A 88 -55.42 7.06 -31.30
C ASP A 88 -56.40 8.21 -31.04
N TYR A 89 -57.37 8.37 -31.95
CA TYR A 89 -58.38 9.44 -31.89
C TYR A 89 -59.21 9.33 -30.61
N GLY A 90 -59.38 10.48 -29.94
CA GLY A 90 -60.13 10.57 -28.70
C GLY A 90 -59.37 10.06 -27.45
N GLN A 91 -58.17 9.57 -27.61
CA GLN A 91 -57.33 9.09 -26.51
C GLN A 91 -56.43 10.19 -25.93
N ARG A 92 -55.98 9.95 -24.71
CA ARG A 92 -54.84 10.63 -24.06
C ARG A 92 -53.92 9.54 -23.53
N LYS A 93 -52.64 9.70 -23.73
CA LYS A 93 -51.62 8.77 -23.26
C LYS A 93 -50.48 9.52 -22.59
N THR A 94 -49.98 8.98 -21.48
CA THR A 94 -48.87 9.52 -20.72
C THR A 94 -47.67 8.65 -20.98
N PHE A 95 -46.53 9.30 -21.17
CA PHE A 95 -45.19 8.69 -21.33
C PHE A 95 -44.29 9.21 -20.26
N THR A 96 -43.61 8.31 -19.59
CA THR A 96 -42.63 8.64 -18.55
C THR A 96 -41.24 8.21 -18.98
N ASN A 97 -40.31 9.15 -19.00
CA ASN A 97 -38.89 8.85 -19.17
C ASN A 97 -38.16 9.18 -17.89
N TYR A 98 -37.15 8.40 -17.54
CA TYR A 98 -36.37 8.63 -16.34
C TYR A 98 -34.87 8.63 -16.64
N ARG A 99 -34.10 9.45 -15.89
CA ARG A 99 -32.65 9.51 -15.89
C ARG A 99 -32.16 9.18 -14.51
N ASP A 100 -31.20 8.26 -14.41
CA ASP A 100 -30.55 7.94 -13.15
C ASP A 100 -29.65 9.10 -12.74
N MET A 101 -29.86 9.60 -11.50
CA MET A 101 -29.08 10.66 -10.88
C MET A 101 -28.25 10.15 -9.71
N GLY A 102 -27.94 8.85 -9.72
CA GLY A 102 -27.19 8.18 -8.67
C GLY A 102 -27.92 8.25 -7.32
N GLU A 103 -27.21 8.68 -6.29
CA GLU A 103 -27.76 8.77 -4.94
C GLU A 103 -28.93 9.77 -4.82
N ALA A 104 -29.07 10.69 -5.76
CA ALA A 104 -30.19 11.62 -5.79
C ALA A 104 -31.52 11.01 -6.23
N GLY A 105 -31.49 9.80 -6.81
CA GLY A 105 -32.69 9.12 -7.32
C GLY A 105 -32.86 9.27 -8.82
N TYR A 106 -34.05 9.68 -9.28
CA TYR A 106 -34.37 9.73 -10.69
C TYR A 106 -34.91 11.12 -11.11
N LEU A 107 -34.38 11.66 -12.18
CA LEU A 107 -34.98 12.80 -12.87
C LEU A 107 -36.06 12.23 -13.82
N VAL A 108 -37.29 12.44 -13.47
CA VAL A 108 -38.46 11.87 -14.15
C VAL A 108 -39.11 12.94 -15.01
N THR A 109 -39.24 12.66 -16.30
CA THR A 109 -40.01 13.49 -17.23
C THR A 109 -41.31 12.78 -17.63
N THR A 110 -42.38 13.50 -17.54
CA THR A 110 -43.72 12.99 -17.88
C THR A 110 -44.32 13.84 -18.98
N CYS A 111 -44.59 13.24 -20.14
CA CYS A 111 -45.22 13.89 -21.27
C CYS A 111 -46.56 13.26 -21.59
N ASN A 112 -47.55 14.09 -21.83
CA ASN A 112 -48.90 13.68 -22.23
C ASN A 112 -49.09 13.99 -23.70
N LEU A 113 -49.49 12.96 -24.46
CA LEU A 113 -50.00 13.12 -25.82
C LEU A 113 -51.54 13.04 -25.79
N SER A 114 -52.17 13.92 -26.52
CA SER A 114 -53.65 13.96 -26.58
C SER A 114 -54.16 14.68 -27.83
N ASN A 115 -55.48 14.67 -28.01
CA ASN A 115 -56.20 15.48 -29.00
C ASN A 115 -55.72 15.23 -30.45
N LEU A 116 -55.43 13.96 -30.79
CA LEU A 116 -55.07 13.59 -32.17
C LEU A 116 -56.24 13.94 -33.09
N LYS A 117 -55.97 14.70 -34.15
CA LYS A 117 -56.90 15.14 -35.16
C LYS A 117 -56.35 14.87 -36.52
N HIS A 118 -57.20 14.37 -37.43
CA HIS A 118 -56.98 14.40 -38.88
C HIS A 118 -57.52 15.71 -39.41
N ILE A 119 -56.68 16.47 -40.10
CA ILE A 119 -57.03 17.78 -40.58
C ILE A 119 -57.49 17.72 -42.07
N GLY A 120 -56.91 16.80 -42.80
CA GLY A 120 -57.19 16.54 -44.19
C GLY A 120 -56.11 15.77 -44.91
N HIS A 121 -56.31 15.45 -46.13
CA HIS A 121 -55.39 14.70 -46.96
C HIS A 121 -55.52 15.12 -48.43
N LYS A 122 -54.57 14.72 -49.25
CA LYS A 122 -54.50 15.03 -50.67
C LYS A 122 -55.69 14.42 -51.36
N ASN A 123 -56.31 15.19 -52.36
CA ASN A 123 -57.47 14.76 -53.08
C ASN A 123 -57.32 13.40 -53.78
N GLY A 124 -58.34 12.58 -53.70
CA GLY A 124 -58.45 11.27 -54.38
C GLY A 124 -57.94 10.10 -53.48
N PHE A 125 -57.63 10.37 -52.20
CA PHE A 125 -57.22 9.35 -51.25
C PHE A 125 -58.45 8.92 -50.38
N PRO A 126 -58.57 7.62 -50.03
CA PRO A 126 -59.67 7.15 -49.18
C PRO A 126 -59.55 7.68 -47.74
N ASP A 127 -60.72 8.20 -47.23
CA ASP A 127 -60.79 8.76 -45.86
C ASP A 127 -60.40 7.78 -44.75
N ASP A 128 -60.78 6.51 -44.94
CA ASP A 128 -60.47 5.45 -43.94
C ASP A 128 -58.95 5.18 -43.80
N LEU A 129 -58.21 5.37 -44.87
CA LEU A 129 -56.72 5.21 -44.84
C LEU A 129 -56.01 6.45 -44.34
N ALA A 130 -56.66 7.61 -44.46
CA ALA A 130 -56.10 8.89 -44.03
C ALA A 130 -56.10 9.07 -42.50
N ARG A 131 -56.76 8.22 -41.76
CA ARG A 131 -56.98 8.31 -40.31
C ARG A 131 -56.22 7.27 -39.53
N GLY A 132 -54.99 7.02 -39.84
CA GLY A 132 -54.08 6.19 -39.04
C GLY A 132 -53.79 6.79 -37.66
N PRO A 133 -53.46 5.98 -36.66
CA PRO A 133 -53.02 6.49 -35.37
C PRO A 133 -51.71 7.26 -35.46
N LEU A 134 -51.38 8.03 -34.43
CA LEU A 134 -49.99 8.51 -34.25
C LEU A 134 -49.10 7.31 -33.88
N VAL A 135 -47.99 7.16 -34.55
CA VAL A 135 -47.05 6.05 -34.34
C VAL A 135 -45.70 6.54 -33.88
N ALA A 136 -45.08 5.77 -32.96
CA ALA A 136 -43.66 5.95 -32.62
C ALA A 136 -42.79 5.30 -33.69
N THR A 137 -41.68 5.95 -34.03
CA THR A 137 -40.73 5.47 -35.03
C THR A 137 -39.31 5.86 -34.63
N ILE A 138 -38.33 5.18 -35.23
CA ILE A 138 -36.95 5.56 -35.18
C ILE A 138 -36.70 6.57 -36.29
N PRO A 139 -36.31 7.82 -36.00
CA PRO A 139 -35.94 8.78 -37.01
C PRO A 139 -34.74 8.35 -37.83
N GLY A 140 -34.49 8.98 -38.97
CA GLY A 140 -33.30 8.70 -39.76
C GLY A 140 -33.36 7.33 -40.44
N THR A 141 -34.52 6.94 -40.95
CA THR A 141 -34.69 5.69 -41.72
C THR A 141 -33.92 5.72 -43.05
N TRP A 142 -33.42 6.87 -43.44
CA TRP A 142 -32.58 7.08 -44.60
C TRP A 142 -31.13 7.32 -44.25
N ALA A 143 -30.29 6.72 -44.99
CA ALA A 143 -28.85 6.83 -44.82
C ALA A 143 -28.34 8.27 -44.92
N GLY A 144 -27.71 8.80 -43.83
CA GLY A 144 -27.06 10.09 -43.80
C GLY A 144 -28.02 11.27 -43.63
N ASP A 145 -29.11 11.08 -43.00
CA ASP A 145 -29.97 12.12 -42.46
C ASP A 145 -29.11 13.09 -41.60
N ILE A 146 -29.38 14.39 -41.76
CA ILE A 146 -28.67 15.41 -41.01
C ILE A 146 -28.96 15.30 -39.50
N LEU A 147 -30.12 14.86 -39.09
CA LEU A 147 -30.41 14.64 -37.67
C LEU A 147 -29.56 13.50 -37.09
N ASP A 148 -29.30 12.45 -37.88
CA ASP A 148 -28.35 11.39 -37.51
C ASP A 148 -26.92 11.93 -37.42
N ASN A 149 -26.50 12.77 -38.37
CA ASN A 149 -25.16 13.37 -38.32
C ASN A 149 -24.97 14.31 -37.12
N LEU A 150 -26.03 14.99 -36.69
CA LEU A 150 -26.00 15.88 -35.50
C LEU A 150 -26.02 15.12 -34.20
N TYR A 151 -26.81 14.05 -34.09
CA TYR A 151 -27.14 13.40 -32.83
C TYR A 151 -26.89 11.89 -32.79
N ASN A 152 -26.49 11.27 -33.91
CA ASN A 152 -26.27 9.83 -34.02
C ASN A 152 -27.39 9.00 -33.34
N ILE A 153 -28.60 9.23 -33.78
CA ILE A 153 -29.80 8.64 -33.20
C ILE A 153 -30.07 7.19 -33.61
N GLY A 154 -29.21 6.65 -34.45
CA GLY A 154 -29.23 5.22 -34.80
C GLY A 154 -30.38 4.82 -35.73
N GLY A 155 -30.70 5.66 -36.70
CA GLY A 155 -31.76 5.39 -37.67
C GLY A 155 -31.61 4.06 -38.40
N ALA A 156 -32.75 3.50 -38.81
CA ALA A 156 -32.79 2.18 -39.46
C ALA A 156 -32.13 2.16 -40.85
N GLY A 157 -31.85 3.32 -41.44
CA GLY A 157 -31.19 3.47 -42.74
C GLY A 157 -29.67 3.42 -42.74
N GLY A 158 -29.05 3.42 -41.51
CA GLY A 158 -27.63 3.55 -41.32
C GLY A 158 -27.22 4.95 -40.89
N TRP A 159 -26.02 5.08 -40.38
CA TRP A 159 -25.48 6.31 -39.83
C TRP A 159 -24.02 6.51 -40.24
N SER A 160 -23.53 7.74 -40.19
CA SER A 160 -22.14 8.10 -40.38
C SER A 160 -21.60 8.64 -39.04
N ASP A 161 -20.49 8.09 -38.56
CA ASP A 161 -19.78 8.58 -37.40
C ASP A 161 -18.72 9.66 -37.72
N GLY A 162 -18.81 10.22 -38.94
CA GLY A 162 -17.81 11.13 -39.45
C GLY A 162 -16.57 10.44 -40.04
N SER A 163 -16.48 9.11 -39.93
CA SER A 163 -15.47 8.31 -40.63
C SER A 163 -15.81 8.24 -42.15
N SER A 164 -14.85 7.80 -42.96
CA SER A 164 -15.10 7.54 -44.38
C SER A 164 -15.94 6.27 -44.62
N GLU A 165 -16.30 5.58 -43.57
CA GLU A 165 -17.07 4.33 -43.61
C GLU A 165 -18.55 4.61 -43.33
N TRP A 166 -19.38 4.13 -44.26
CA TRP A 166 -20.82 4.13 -44.12
C TRP A 166 -21.27 2.89 -43.35
N HIS A 167 -21.89 3.04 -42.21
CA HIS A 167 -22.49 1.96 -41.48
C HIS A 167 -23.87 1.65 -42.06
N SER A 168 -23.91 0.75 -43.03
CA SER A 168 -25.21 0.34 -43.63
C SER A 168 -26.06 -0.35 -42.62
N GLY A 169 -27.01 0.35 -42.00
CA GLY A 169 -28.17 -0.29 -41.38
C GLY A 169 -28.94 -1.03 -42.43
N LEU A 170 -29.24 -2.28 -42.23
CA LEU A 170 -30.34 -2.93 -42.92
C LEU A 170 -31.61 -2.16 -42.57
N ARG A 171 -32.51 -2.01 -43.49
CA ARG A 171 -33.76 -1.26 -43.32
C ARG A 171 -34.57 -1.62 -42.06
N TYR A 172 -34.26 -2.69 -41.39
CA TYR A 172 -34.69 -3.08 -40.05
C TYR A 172 -33.65 -4.05 -39.46
N PRO A 173 -33.35 -3.94 -38.22
CA PRO A 173 -32.14 -4.47 -37.65
C PRO A 173 -32.22 -5.93 -37.26
N ALA A 174 -32.59 -6.83 -38.15
CA ALA A 174 -32.39 -8.25 -37.84
C ALA A 174 -30.92 -8.62 -37.52
N ASN A 175 -29.97 -7.76 -37.87
CA ASN A 175 -28.54 -7.95 -37.63
C ASN A 175 -27.80 -6.71 -37.08
N TYR A 176 -28.47 -5.62 -36.78
CA TYR A 176 -27.86 -4.41 -36.26
C TYR A 176 -28.04 -4.41 -34.74
N VAL A 177 -26.95 -4.77 -34.03
CA VAL A 177 -26.93 -4.82 -32.55
C VAL A 177 -26.55 -3.46 -31.99
N ASN A 178 -27.20 -2.38 -32.45
CA ASN A 178 -27.10 -1.12 -31.73
C ASN A 178 -28.33 -0.97 -30.83
N HIS A 179 -28.20 -1.44 -29.59
CA HIS A 179 -29.22 -1.32 -28.57
C HIS A 179 -29.55 0.14 -28.18
N ASN A 180 -28.95 1.11 -28.83
CA ASN A 180 -29.11 2.53 -28.57
C ASN A 180 -29.98 3.24 -29.59
N GLN A 181 -30.72 2.51 -30.39
CA GLN A 181 -31.66 3.14 -31.33
C GLN A 181 -32.76 3.86 -30.55
N MET A 182 -32.86 5.16 -30.82
CA MET A 182 -33.79 6.03 -30.10
C MET A 182 -35.14 6.09 -30.76
N VAL A 183 -36.18 5.57 -30.11
CA VAL A 183 -37.57 5.60 -30.59
C VAL A 183 -38.20 6.95 -30.25
N ILE A 184 -37.65 8.03 -30.82
CA ILE A 184 -37.97 9.42 -30.50
C ILE A 184 -38.86 10.10 -31.54
N GLY A 185 -39.07 9.48 -32.71
CA GLY A 185 -39.91 10.01 -33.77
C GLY A 185 -41.39 9.76 -33.54
N LEU A 186 -42.22 10.73 -33.86
CA LEU A 186 -43.67 10.60 -33.97
C LEU A 186 -44.05 10.83 -35.40
N ALA A 187 -44.75 9.87 -36.02
CA ALA A 187 -45.15 9.88 -37.39
C ALA A 187 -46.65 9.74 -37.55
N ASN A 188 -47.19 10.24 -38.66
CA ASN A 188 -48.54 9.92 -39.09
C ASN A 188 -48.58 8.46 -39.57
N GLY A 189 -49.26 7.59 -38.85
CA GLY A 189 -49.32 6.16 -39.17
C GLY A 189 -49.87 5.87 -40.58
N TYR A 190 -50.66 6.77 -41.11
CA TYR A 190 -51.10 6.70 -42.48
C TYR A 190 -50.01 7.03 -43.51
N ALA A 191 -49.29 8.12 -43.25
CA ALA A 191 -48.27 8.60 -44.17
C ALA A 191 -46.95 7.86 -44.01
N TYR A 192 -46.72 7.17 -42.88
CA TYR A 192 -45.47 6.44 -42.61
C TYR A 192 -45.37 5.21 -43.49
N ASN A 193 -44.47 5.22 -44.45
CA ASN A 193 -44.36 4.22 -45.51
C ASN A 193 -43.13 3.31 -45.33
N GLY A 194 -43.14 2.56 -44.25
CA GLY A 194 -42.19 1.45 -44.08
C GLY A 194 -42.64 0.19 -44.86
N ASP A 195 -41.87 -0.88 -44.71
CA ASP A 195 -42.26 -2.19 -45.30
C ASP A 195 -43.58 -2.74 -44.70
N LYS A 196 -43.87 -2.29 -43.49
CA LYS A 196 -45.15 -2.61 -42.80
C LYS A 196 -45.87 -1.31 -42.43
N THR A 197 -47.17 -1.30 -42.60
CA THR A 197 -48.03 -0.23 -42.09
C THR A 197 -48.20 -0.36 -40.57
N TRP A 198 -48.70 0.70 -39.89
CA TRP A 198 -48.91 0.75 -38.47
C TRP A 198 -49.73 -0.43 -37.88
N ASP A 199 -50.62 -1.04 -38.65
CA ASP A 199 -51.39 -2.22 -38.27
C ASP A 199 -50.68 -3.57 -38.54
N GLY A 200 -49.44 -3.50 -38.99
CA GLY A 200 -48.55 -4.64 -39.26
C GLY A 200 -48.86 -5.37 -40.56
N LYS A 201 -49.73 -4.86 -41.36
CA LYS A 201 -50.04 -5.44 -42.69
C LYS A 201 -48.94 -5.02 -43.68
N ASP A 202 -48.61 -5.96 -44.54
CA ASP A 202 -47.71 -5.63 -45.67
C ASP A 202 -48.41 -4.61 -46.58
N LYS A 203 -47.65 -3.63 -47.10
CA LYS A 203 -48.12 -2.66 -48.01
C LYS A 203 -48.84 -3.29 -49.27
N ASN A 204 -48.39 -4.49 -49.64
CA ASN A 204 -48.94 -5.26 -50.74
C ASN A 204 -50.28 -5.91 -50.42
N ASP A 205 -50.58 -6.15 -49.15
CA ASP A 205 -51.84 -6.77 -48.72
C ASP A 205 -53.03 -5.83 -48.83
N ARG A 206 -52.78 -4.54 -49.03
CA ARG A 206 -53.84 -3.50 -49.20
C ARG A 206 -54.23 -3.25 -50.65
N GLY A 207 -53.63 -3.98 -51.57
CA GLY A 207 -53.91 -3.82 -53.04
C GLY A 207 -53.06 -2.67 -53.67
N ALA A 208 -52.60 -2.89 -54.88
CA ALA A 208 -51.66 -2.00 -55.58
C ALA A 208 -52.16 -0.55 -55.71
N ASP A 209 -53.42 -0.31 -55.67
CA ASP A 209 -54.04 1.02 -55.79
C ASP A 209 -54.12 1.77 -54.44
N ARG A 210 -53.71 1.16 -53.35
CA ARG A 210 -53.77 1.69 -51.96
C ARG A 210 -52.44 1.93 -51.31
N THR A 211 -51.35 1.75 -52.00
CA THR A 211 -50.02 2.18 -51.54
C THR A 211 -49.95 3.69 -51.60
N PRO A 212 -49.53 4.39 -50.52
CA PRO A 212 -49.54 5.84 -50.50
C PRO A 212 -48.32 6.42 -51.23
N THR A 213 -48.14 6.04 -52.47
CA THR A 213 -47.22 6.75 -53.40
C THR A 213 -47.82 8.08 -53.74
N GLY A 214 -47.45 9.13 -53.03
CA GLY A 214 -47.87 10.50 -53.29
C GLY A 214 -49.10 10.98 -52.52
N GLY A 215 -49.59 10.23 -51.55
CA GLY A 215 -50.70 10.67 -50.66
C GLY A 215 -50.15 11.44 -49.45
N TYR A 216 -50.41 12.70 -49.33
CA TYR A 216 -50.09 13.50 -48.18
C TYR A 216 -51.26 13.61 -47.23
N SER A 217 -51.04 13.41 -45.95
CA SER A 217 -52.03 13.57 -44.88
C SER A 217 -51.52 14.55 -43.83
N ARG A 218 -52.42 15.35 -43.29
CA ARG A 218 -52.11 16.32 -42.23
C ARG A 218 -52.81 15.91 -40.96
N ILE A 219 -52.04 15.74 -39.88
CA ILE A 219 -52.53 15.46 -38.55
C ILE A 219 -52.03 16.52 -37.59
N SER A 220 -52.69 16.67 -36.44
CA SER A 220 -52.17 17.41 -35.28
C SER A 220 -52.48 16.66 -33.99
N PHE A 221 -51.65 16.90 -33.00
CA PHE A 221 -51.76 16.39 -31.63
C PHE A 221 -51.18 17.36 -30.64
N ASP A 222 -51.64 17.27 -29.38
CA ASP A 222 -51.10 18.10 -28.31
C ASP A 222 -50.07 17.31 -27.52
N VAL A 223 -48.98 17.95 -27.16
CA VAL A 223 -47.94 17.48 -26.24
C VAL A 223 -47.84 18.43 -25.06
N SER A 224 -47.72 17.92 -23.85
CA SER A 224 -47.43 18.68 -22.64
C SER A 224 -46.51 17.90 -21.70
N CYS A 225 -45.44 18.50 -21.24
CA CYS A 225 -44.41 17.85 -20.46
C CYS A 225 -44.19 18.56 -19.10
N SER A 226 -43.75 17.79 -18.13
CA SER A 226 -43.30 18.24 -16.83
C SER A 226 -42.12 17.36 -16.40
N ALA A 227 -41.30 17.88 -15.48
CA ALA A 227 -40.20 17.12 -14.88
C ALA A 227 -40.21 17.22 -13.37
N SER A 228 -39.68 16.19 -12.71
CA SER A 228 -39.47 16.18 -11.25
C SER A 228 -38.27 15.30 -10.89
N LEU A 229 -37.59 15.67 -9.83
CA LEU A 229 -36.58 14.83 -9.19
C LEU A 229 -37.25 13.97 -8.13
N GLN A 230 -37.26 12.67 -8.33
CA GLN A 230 -37.82 11.68 -7.41
C GLN A 230 -36.68 11.04 -6.62
N THR A 231 -36.63 11.30 -5.33
CA THR A 231 -35.59 10.80 -4.43
C THR A 231 -35.86 9.36 -3.97
N PRO A 232 -34.86 8.62 -3.47
CA PRO A 232 -35.02 7.23 -3.04
C PRO A 232 -36.03 7.05 -1.88
N ASP A 233 -36.29 8.09 -1.09
CA ASP A 233 -37.29 8.06 -0.03
C ASP A 233 -38.76 8.24 -0.56
N GLY A 234 -38.92 8.41 -1.87
CA GLY A 234 -40.19 8.57 -2.54
C GLY A 234 -40.74 10.00 -2.58
N SER A 235 -39.98 10.99 -2.10
CA SER A 235 -40.34 12.38 -2.28
C SER A 235 -40.08 12.84 -3.72
N SER A 236 -40.88 13.81 -4.19
CA SER A 236 -40.79 14.32 -5.56
C SER A 236 -40.76 15.84 -5.55
N THR A 237 -39.73 16.40 -6.15
CA THR A 237 -39.54 17.86 -6.28
C THR A 237 -39.70 18.27 -7.74
N PRO A 238 -40.62 19.20 -8.11
CA PRO A 238 -40.72 19.68 -9.46
C PRO A 238 -39.42 20.31 -9.98
N VAL A 239 -39.04 19.97 -11.21
CA VAL A 239 -37.91 20.55 -11.91
C VAL A 239 -38.45 21.47 -13.03
N PRO A 240 -38.08 22.75 -13.07
CA PRO A 240 -38.45 23.65 -14.14
C PRO A 240 -37.88 23.17 -15.48
N LEU A 241 -38.71 23.09 -16.51
CA LEU A 241 -38.26 22.82 -17.87
C LEU A 241 -37.89 24.13 -18.55
N ASN A 242 -36.72 24.19 -19.19
CA ASN A 242 -36.30 25.33 -19.99
C ASN A 242 -37.11 25.50 -21.26
N GLY A 243 -37.69 24.42 -21.80
CA GLY A 243 -38.55 24.39 -22.96
C GLY A 243 -38.50 23.08 -23.71
N LEU A 244 -39.32 22.99 -24.76
CA LEU A 244 -39.38 21.86 -25.65
C LEU A 244 -38.47 22.04 -26.86
N VAL A 245 -37.91 20.95 -27.33
CA VAL A 245 -37.21 20.86 -28.59
C VAL A 245 -38.06 20.13 -29.62
N PHE A 246 -38.09 20.60 -30.86
CA PHE A 246 -38.64 19.82 -31.97
C PHE A 246 -37.73 19.90 -33.18
N ALA A 247 -37.64 18.80 -33.90
CA ALA A 247 -36.84 18.66 -35.08
C ALA A 247 -37.64 17.89 -36.15
N ASP A 248 -37.40 18.24 -37.42
CA ASP A 248 -37.79 17.41 -38.52
C ASP A 248 -36.92 16.14 -38.46
N ALA A 249 -37.58 15.00 -38.18
CA ALA A 249 -36.86 13.73 -38.09
C ALA A 249 -36.40 13.23 -39.48
N GLU A 250 -36.87 13.86 -40.53
CA GLU A 250 -36.49 13.64 -41.91
C GLU A 250 -36.72 14.92 -42.70
N ALA A 251 -35.95 15.14 -43.76
CA ALA A 251 -36.07 16.37 -44.56
C ALA A 251 -37.39 16.47 -45.26
N SER A 252 -38.07 17.57 -45.05
CA SER A 252 -39.36 17.85 -45.67
C SER A 252 -39.23 18.22 -47.16
N ASN A 253 -40.06 17.58 -48.00
CA ASN A 253 -40.13 17.89 -49.42
C ASN A 253 -41.26 18.90 -49.72
N PRO A 254 -40.97 20.03 -50.36
CA PRO A 254 -42.02 20.96 -50.74
C PRO A 254 -42.93 20.38 -51.82
N GLY A 255 -44.21 20.64 -51.73
CA GLY A 255 -45.17 20.24 -52.72
C GLY A 255 -44.98 21.03 -54.03
N SER A 256 -45.41 20.43 -55.11
CA SER A 256 -45.28 21.01 -56.46
C SER A 256 -46.64 21.37 -57.07
N THR A 257 -47.72 21.09 -56.36
CA THR A 257 -49.09 21.25 -56.86
C THR A 257 -49.84 22.38 -56.14
N SER A 258 -50.97 22.78 -56.67
CA SER A 258 -51.89 23.72 -56.01
C SER A 258 -52.72 23.07 -54.88
N ASP A 259 -52.58 21.77 -54.62
CA ASP A 259 -53.33 21.09 -53.59
C ASP A 259 -52.71 21.50 -52.24
N PRO A 260 -53.52 21.98 -51.28
CA PRO A 260 -53.00 22.46 -49.99
C PRO A 260 -52.41 21.33 -49.10
N PHE A 261 -52.64 20.06 -49.50
CA PHE A 261 -52.06 18.89 -48.86
C PHE A 261 -50.87 18.29 -49.60
N ASP A 262 -50.35 18.98 -50.61
CA ASP A 262 -49.15 18.63 -51.34
C ASP A 262 -47.91 19.18 -50.57
N GLY A 263 -46.86 18.40 -50.46
CA GLY A 263 -45.62 18.78 -49.73
C GLY A 263 -45.63 18.39 -48.29
N GLU A 264 -44.42 18.34 -47.74
CA GLU A 264 -44.12 17.95 -46.35
C GLU A 264 -43.66 19.14 -45.50
N TRP A 265 -44.07 19.16 -44.26
CA TRP A 265 -43.66 20.18 -43.31
C TRP A 265 -44.10 19.75 -41.88
N ILE A 266 -43.38 20.31 -40.87
CA ILE A 266 -43.74 20.22 -39.47
C ILE A 266 -43.98 21.59 -38.85
N GLN A 267 -44.85 21.66 -37.84
CA GLN A 267 -45.23 22.91 -37.18
C GLN A 267 -45.46 22.67 -35.70
N ALA A 268 -45.05 23.61 -34.90
CA ALA A 268 -45.39 23.66 -33.48
C ALA A 268 -46.09 24.98 -33.15
N GLN A 269 -47.19 24.89 -32.39
CA GLN A 269 -47.96 26.02 -31.88
C GLN A 269 -48.03 26.00 -30.38
N VAL A 270 -47.50 27.04 -29.74
CA VAL A 270 -47.47 27.20 -28.29
C VAL A 270 -48.80 27.84 -27.83
N PRO A 271 -49.42 27.34 -26.74
CA PRO A 271 -50.67 27.88 -26.19
C PRO A 271 -50.55 29.35 -25.77
N SER A 272 -51.64 30.10 -25.79
CA SER A 272 -51.63 31.55 -25.51
C SER A 272 -51.27 31.91 -24.05
N ASN A 273 -51.37 30.97 -23.12
CA ASN A 273 -50.99 31.13 -21.72
C ASN A 273 -49.50 30.91 -21.43
N GLN A 274 -48.72 30.49 -22.44
CA GLN A 274 -47.29 30.35 -22.35
C GLN A 274 -46.58 31.38 -23.25
N ARG A 275 -45.36 31.74 -22.80
CA ARG A 275 -44.43 32.55 -23.62
C ARG A 275 -43.53 31.60 -24.40
N VAL A 276 -43.07 32.02 -25.56
CA VAL A 276 -42.10 31.32 -26.37
C VAL A 276 -41.14 32.25 -27.06
N THR A 277 -39.87 31.97 -26.97
CA THR A 277 -38.82 32.46 -27.89
C THR A 277 -38.37 31.28 -28.74
N TRP A 278 -38.52 31.39 -30.06
CA TRP A 278 -38.03 30.34 -30.93
C TRP A 278 -36.57 30.54 -31.23
N ARG A 279 -35.78 29.49 -30.91
CA ARG A 279 -34.33 29.57 -31.13
C ARG A 279 -33.87 28.39 -31.98
N LEU A 280 -32.91 28.66 -32.84
CA LEU A 280 -32.18 27.63 -33.57
C LEU A 280 -31.12 27.08 -32.65
N LEU A 281 -31.30 25.83 -32.17
CA LEU A 281 -30.27 25.13 -31.40
C LEU A 281 -29.14 24.68 -32.31
N ASP A 282 -29.50 23.92 -33.31
CA ASP A 282 -28.55 23.31 -34.20
C ASP A 282 -29.14 23.13 -35.59
N GLY A 283 -28.28 22.95 -36.56
CA GLY A 283 -28.71 22.69 -37.92
C GLY A 283 -27.55 22.24 -38.79
N GLY A 284 -27.84 21.33 -39.67
CA GLY A 284 -26.89 20.81 -40.61
C GLY A 284 -27.43 20.77 -42.00
N ARG A 285 -26.54 20.82 -42.97
CA ARG A 285 -26.81 20.65 -44.40
C ARG A 285 -25.71 19.82 -45.00
N SER A 286 -26.08 18.78 -45.75
CA SER A 286 -25.05 18.01 -46.44
C SER A 286 -24.28 18.90 -47.45
N THR A 287 -22.97 18.86 -47.35
CA THR A 287 -22.08 19.61 -48.25
C THR A 287 -22.17 19.15 -49.71
N ASN A 288 -22.69 17.96 -49.92
CA ASN A 288 -22.85 17.36 -51.26
C ASN A 288 -24.30 17.43 -51.78
N CYS A 289 -25.11 18.26 -51.14
CA CYS A 289 -26.45 18.52 -51.59
C CYS A 289 -26.37 19.43 -52.86
N PRO A 290 -26.38 18.88 -54.08
CA PRO A 290 -26.34 19.72 -55.25
C PRO A 290 -27.69 20.42 -55.40
N ASN A 291 -27.54 21.69 -55.57
CA ASN A 291 -28.67 22.57 -55.81
C ASN A 291 -29.26 22.36 -57.13
N THR A 292 -29.85 21.26 -57.52
CA THR A 292 -30.54 21.36 -58.79
C THR A 292 -31.51 20.23 -59.06
N ARG A 293 -32.71 20.55 -58.96
CA ARG A 293 -33.62 20.21 -60.07
C ARG A 293 -33.89 21.47 -60.93
N GLY A 294 -33.37 21.51 -62.12
CA GLY A 294 -33.72 22.53 -63.07
C GLY A 294 -32.84 23.73 -63.25
N GLY A 295 -31.54 23.64 -62.99
CA GLY A 295 -30.55 24.62 -63.46
C GLY A 295 -30.38 25.89 -62.61
N SER A 296 -31.10 26.10 -61.53
CA SER A 296 -30.84 27.17 -60.58
C SER A 296 -29.89 26.70 -59.50
N GLN A 297 -28.89 27.53 -59.24
CA GLN A 297 -27.81 27.19 -58.29
C GLN A 297 -28.12 27.58 -56.82
N GLU A 298 -29.37 27.69 -56.42
CA GLU A 298 -29.75 28.06 -55.09
C GLU A 298 -29.73 26.84 -54.19
N PRO A 299 -29.06 26.95 -53.07
CA PRO A 299 -29.00 25.84 -52.09
C PRO A 299 -30.35 25.53 -51.52
N VAL A 300 -30.66 24.23 -51.33
CA VAL A 300 -31.81 23.82 -50.51
C VAL A 300 -31.63 24.33 -49.13
N THR A 301 -32.62 25.03 -48.59
CA THR A 301 -32.55 25.58 -47.22
C THR A 301 -33.83 25.23 -46.46
N THR A 302 -33.71 25.19 -45.14
CA THR A 302 -34.89 25.13 -44.24
C THR A 302 -35.38 26.53 -43.95
N ARG A 303 -36.68 26.70 -44.04
CA ARG A 303 -37.41 27.93 -43.81
C ARG A 303 -38.25 27.78 -42.54
N ALA A 304 -38.12 28.76 -41.62
CA ALA A 304 -38.97 28.88 -40.46
C ALA A 304 -40.00 30.02 -40.66
N SER A 305 -41.27 29.70 -40.70
CA SER A 305 -42.32 30.70 -40.89
C SER A 305 -43.10 30.89 -39.59
N LEU A 306 -43.17 32.14 -39.11
CA LEU A 306 -43.88 32.53 -37.90
C LEU A 306 -45.29 33.05 -38.22
N SER A 307 -46.26 32.67 -37.37
CA SER A 307 -47.62 33.12 -37.46
C SER A 307 -48.27 33.18 -36.06
N ASN A 308 -49.56 33.54 -35.97
CA ASN A 308 -50.35 33.60 -34.73
C ASN A 308 -49.65 34.39 -33.60
N GLY A 309 -49.17 35.62 -33.93
CA GLY A 309 -48.43 36.44 -32.97
C GLY A 309 -47.13 35.82 -32.52
N ASN A 310 -46.41 35.20 -33.38
CA ASN A 310 -45.17 34.47 -33.19
C ASN A 310 -45.26 33.25 -32.25
N ARG A 311 -46.48 32.74 -31.97
CA ARG A 311 -46.64 31.52 -31.15
C ARG A 311 -46.65 30.24 -31.99
N THR A 312 -46.72 30.36 -33.32
CA THR A 312 -46.67 29.22 -34.23
C THR A 312 -45.46 29.35 -35.11
N LEU A 313 -44.63 28.31 -35.17
CA LEU A 313 -43.50 28.18 -36.09
C LEU A 313 -43.68 26.94 -36.92
N ARG A 314 -43.58 27.12 -38.24
CA ARG A 314 -43.56 26.02 -39.22
C ARG A 314 -42.19 25.92 -39.84
N LEU A 315 -41.69 24.69 -39.96
CA LEU A 315 -40.48 24.34 -40.69
C LEU A 315 -40.86 23.68 -42.01
N ASP A 316 -40.30 24.15 -43.10
CA ASP A 316 -40.36 23.52 -44.42
C ASP A 316 -39.07 23.75 -45.19
N ASN A 317 -38.80 22.93 -46.18
CA ASN A 317 -37.65 23.11 -47.09
C ASN A 317 -38.07 23.86 -48.35
N THR A 318 -37.11 24.60 -48.96
CA THR A 318 -37.34 25.42 -50.11
C THR A 318 -37.29 24.64 -51.41
N ALA A 319 -36.71 23.46 -51.42
CA ALA A 319 -36.67 22.56 -52.57
C ALA A 319 -36.77 21.10 -52.10
N GLN A 320 -36.96 20.23 -53.06
CA GLN A 320 -37.00 18.78 -52.81
C GLN A 320 -35.65 18.29 -52.29
N GLU A 321 -35.71 17.19 -51.54
CA GLU A 321 -34.51 16.52 -51.00
C GLU A 321 -33.36 16.45 -51.96
N CYS A 322 -32.16 16.52 -51.45
CA CYS A 322 -30.95 16.25 -52.16
C CYS A 322 -30.82 14.78 -52.51
N VAL A 323 -31.48 14.37 -53.60
CA VAL A 323 -31.28 13.04 -54.17
C VAL A 323 -29.90 13.00 -54.81
N TYR A 324 -29.01 12.22 -54.30
CA TYR A 324 -27.71 12.00 -54.89
C TYR A 324 -27.84 11.32 -56.25
N GLN A 325 -27.67 12.09 -57.34
CA GLN A 325 -27.71 11.52 -58.68
C GLN A 325 -26.35 10.91 -59.05
N ASN A 326 -26.16 9.64 -58.76
CA ASN A 326 -25.31 8.77 -59.57
C ASN A 326 -25.88 7.37 -59.53
N GLY A 327 -26.77 7.10 -60.34
CA GLY A 327 -27.17 5.84 -60.94
C GLY A 327 -27.00 4.56 -60.17
N GLY A 328 -27.59 4.43 -59.01
CA GLY A 328 -27.56 3.14 -58.34
C GLY A 328 -27.49 3.24 -56.85
N GLY A 329 -28.64 3.36 -56.24
CA GLY A 329 -28.85 3.03 -54.85
C GLY A 329 -28.22 3.99 -53.80
N TYR A 330 -28.90 4.09 -52.76
CA TYR A 330 -28.62 4.87 -51.55
C TYR A 330 -27.37 4.40 -50.80
N SER A 331 -26.22 4.40 -51.43
CA SER A 331 -25.02 3.84 -50.79
C SER A 331 -23.82 4.76 -50.90
N LYS A 332 -23.88 5.95 -50.32
CA LYS A 332 -22.66 6.75 -50.16
C LYS A 332 -22.67 7.67 -48.97
N PRO A 333 -21.47 7.87 -48.36
CA PRO A 333 -21.24 8.39 -47.03
C PRO A 333 -21.47 9.89 -46.82
N ASN A 334 -22.19 10.58 -47.65
CA ASN A 334 -22.35 12.04 -47.56
C ASN A 334 -23.81 12.49 -47.55
N GLY A 335 -24.65 11.71 -46.93
CA GLY A 335 -25.97 12.10 -46.56
C GLY A 335 -26.93 12.21 -47.73
N ILE A 336 -28.01 11.43 -47.66
CA ILE A 336 -29.23 11.67 -48.38
C ILE A 336 -30.11 12.38 -47.38
N GLY A 337 -30.48 13.56 -47.69
CA GLY A 337 -31.37 14.33 -46.85
C GLY A 337 -31.16 15.83 -47.13
N GLY A 338 -32.24 16.52 -46.99
CA GLY A 338 -32.22 17.98 -47.05
C GLY A 338 -31.62 18.56 -45.77
N PRO A 339 -31.53 19.87 -45.70
CA PRO A 339 -31.18 20.52 -44.46
C PRO A 339 -32.19 20.18 -43.35
N ALA A 340 -31.69 19.86 -42.14
CA ALA A 340 -32.51 19.68 -40.95
C ALA A 340 -32.04 20.63 -39.85
N VAL A 341 -32.97 21.03 -38.99
CA VAL A 341 -32.73 21.94 -37.88
C VAL A 341 -33.43 21.43 -36.62
N SER A 342 -32.77 21.67 -35.45
CA SER A 342 -33.38 21.51 -34.16
C SER A 342 -33.80 22.86 -33.60
N MET A 343 -35.09 22.99 -33.33
CA MET A 343 -35.72 24.24 -32.85
C MET A 343 -36.03 24.12 -31.36
N PHE A 344 -35.66 25.14 -30.60
CA PHE A 344 -35.94 25.26 -29.19
C PHE A 344 -37.14 26.20 -28.95
N MET A 345 -38.15 25.71 -28.28
CA MET A 345 -39.30 26.46 -27.81
C MET A 345 -39.02 26.96 -26.41
N GLU A 346 -38.07 27.92 -26.25
CA GLU A 346 -37.67 28.46 -24.99
C GLU A 346 -38.85 28.98 -24.17
N GLY A 347 -39.04 28.49 -22.97
CA GLY A 347 -40.14 28.86 -22.06
C GLY A 347 -41.44 28.11 -22.27
N ALA A 348 -41.58 27.24 -23.27
CA ALA A 348 -42.78 26.48 -23.54
C ALA A 348 -42.64 25.02 -23.06
N THR A 349 -43.62 24.54 -22.28
CA THR A 349 -43.69 23.15 -21.79
C THR A 349 -44.83 22.38 -22.46
N SER A 350 -45.60 23.01 -23.37
CA SER A 350 -46.61 22.36 -24.17
C SER A 350 -46.72 23.00 -25.55
N ALA A 351 -47.13 22.22 -26.52
CA ALA A 351 -47.36 22.67 -27.89
C ALA A 351 -48.43 21.78 -28.58
N THR A 352 -49.13 22.33 -29.57
CA THR A 352 -49.83 21.54 -30.58
C THR A 352 -48.85 21.35 -31.75
N ILE A 353 -48.48 20.10 -31.98
CA ILE A 353 -47.65 19.70 -33.11
C ILE A 353 -48.58 19.38 -34.31
N THR A 354 -48.22 19.90 -35.44
CA THR A 354 -48.92 19.58 -36.70
C THR A 354 -47.87 19.08 -37.70
N MET A 355 -48.14 18.01 -38.38
CA MET A 355 -47.29 17.47 -39.42
C MET A 355 -48.13 17.13 -40.67
N GLN A 356 -47.53 17.39 -41.81
CA GLN A 356 -48.04 17.02 -43.09
C GLN A 356 -46.97 16.30 -43.89
N GLY A 357 -47.27 15.16 -44.40
CA GLY A 357 -46.33 14.44 -45.21
C GLY A 357 -46.79 13.07 -45.65
N SER A 358 -45.95 12.41 -46.40
CA SER A 358 -46.03 11.00 -46.77
C SER A 358 -44.71 10.32 -46.61
N GLY A 359 -44.68 9.00 -46.75
CA GLY A 359 -43.39 8.26 -46.60
C GLY A 359 -42.92 8.19 -45.18
N TYR A 360 -41.75 8.74 -44.90
CA TYR A 360 -41.07 8.65 -43.59
C TYR A 360 -41.23 9.92 -42.75
N SER A 361 -42.11 10.82 -43.11
CA SER A 361 -42.30 12.10 -42.43
C SER A 361 -42.59 11.91 -40.94
N ALA A 362 -41.71 12.37 -40.07
CA ALA A 362 -41.80 12.26 -38.64
C ALA A 362 -41.25 13.50 -37.92
N VAL A 363 -41.69 13.77 -36.71
CA VAL A 363 -41.16 14.80 -35.83
C VAL A 363 -40.47 14.17 -34.63
N ALA A 364 -39.27 14.59 -34.29
CA ALA A 364 -38.60 14.26 -33.04
C ALA A 364 -38.87 15.38 -32.02
N LEU A 365 -39.19 14.96 -30.78
CA LEU A 365 -39.42 15.87 -29.67
C LEU A 365 -38.40 15.61 -28.55
N GLY A 366 -37.95 16.67 -27.92
CA GLY A 366 -37.02 16.61 -26.78
C GLY A 366 -37.26 17.70 -25.76
N LEU A 367 -36.49 17.65 -24.70
CA LEU A 367 -36.47 18.62 -23.60
C LEU A 367 -35.05 19.10 -23.40
N VAL A 368 -34.91 20.37 -23.08
CA VAL A 368 -33.61 20.87 -22.58
C VAL A 368 -33.58 20.73 -21.05
N LEU A 369 -32.78 19.81 -20.58
CA LEU A 369 -32.56 19.51 -19.18
C LEU A 369 -31.05 19.46 -18.93
N ALA A 370 -30.41 20.63 -18.96
CA ALA A 370 -28.99 20.76 -18.71
C ALA A 370 -28.67 20.32 -17.29
N THR A 371 -27.75 19.39 -17.17
CA THR A 371 -27.29 18.86 -15.88
C THR A 371 -25.78 18.78 -15.95
N ASP A 372 -25.15 19.26 -14.96
CA ASP A 372 -23.72 19.19 -14.74
C ASP A 372 -23.43 18.09 -13.70
N PHE A 373 -22.45 17.23 -13.92
CA PHE A 373 -22.05 16.14 -13.08
C PHE A 373 -20.58 16.25 -12.74
N GLY A 374 -20.24 16.06 -11.46
CA GLY A 374 -18.84 15.86 -11.11
C GLY A 374 -18.35 14.48 -11.54
N ASP A 375 -17.11 14.37 -11.95
CA ASP A 375 -16.53 13.25 -12.68
C ASP A 375 -15.39 12.51 -11.95
N ALA A 376 -15.06 12.90 -10.70
CA ALA A 376 -14.14 12.14 -9.86
C ALA A 376 -14.48 10.65 -9.84
N PRO A 377 -13.53 9.76 -9.55
CA PRO A 377 -13.76 8.31 -9.56
C PRO A 377 -15.01 7.87 -8.79
N VAL A 378 -15.63 6.78 -9.22
CA VAL A 378 -16.91 6.27 -8.71
C VAL A 378 -16.98 6.12 -7.19
N SER A 379 -15.85 5.93 -6.52
CA SER A 379 -15.78 5.82 -5.06
C SER A 379 -16.19 7.10 -4.33
N TYR A 380 -16.04 8.27 -4.96
CA TYR A 380 -16.42 9.57 -4.41
C TYR A 380 -17.91 9.87 -4.52
N GLY A 381 -18.66 8.96 -5.12
CA GLY A 381 -20.10 9.05 -5.27
C GLY A 381 -20.56 10.03 -6.36
N SER A 382 -21.81 9.89 -6.77
CA SER A 382 -22.42 10.75 -7.78
C SER A 382 -22.80 12.12 -7.19
N ALA A 383 -22.39 13.17 -7.89
CA ALA A 383 -22.81 14.55 -7.58
C ALA A 383 -23.29 15.21 -8.86
N SER A 384 -24.37 15.98 -8.78
CA SER A 384 -24.89 16.71 -9.94
C SER A 384 -25.57 18.01 -9.55
N ALA A 385 -25.70 18.89 -10.54
CA ALA A 385 -26.48 20.11 -10.43
C ALA A 385 -27.38 20.26 -11.67
N LEU A 386 -28.65 20.61 -11.45
CA LEU A 386 -29.56 20.94 -12.53
C LEU A 386 -29.32 22.40 -12.90
N LEU A 387 -28.59 22.63 -13.98
CA LEU A 387 -28.22 23.96 -14.44
C LEU A 387 -29.45 24.82 -14.71
N GLN A 388 -29.33 26.09 -14.44
CA GLN A 388 -30.31 27.12 -14.81
C GLN A 388 -29.69 28.04 -15.87
N PRO A 389 -29.63 27.60 -17.13
CA PRO A 389 -29.01 28.40 -18.17
C PRO A 389 -29.91 29.54 -18.64
N ARG A 390 -29.28 30.60 -19.10
CA ARG A 390 -29.91 31.56 -20.03
C ARG A 390 -29.44 31.29 -21.45
N TRP A 391 -30.29 31.63 -22.38
CA TRP A 391 -30.03 31.39 -23.78
C TRP A 391 -29.82 32.73 -24.52
N ASP A 392 -28.87 32.76 -25.42
CA ASP A 392 -28.58 33.95 -26.25
C ASP A 392 -28.33 33.57 -27.71
N GLY A 393 -28.70 34.44 -28.62
CA GLY A 393 -28.59 34.21 -30.06
C GLY A 393 -29.63 33.21 -30.60
N GLY A 394 -29.51 32.83 -31.84
CA GLY A 394 -30.36 31.85 -32.55
C GLY A 394 -31.84 32.20 -32.63
N GLU A 395 -32.25 33.39 -32.22
CA GLU A 395 -33.68 33.79 -32.23
C GLU A 395 -34.22 33.87 -33.66
N VAL A 396 -35.32 33.15 -33.90
CA VAL A 396 -36.03 33.17 -35.15
C VAL A 396 -37.11 34.25 -35.09
N THR A 397 -37.09 35.13 -36.08
CA THR A 397 -38.04 36.21 -36.24
C THR A 397 -38.66 36.17 -37.64
N SER A 398 -39.72 36.90 -37.85
CA SER A 398 -40.31 37.03 -39.18
C SER A 398 -39.39 37.65 -40.25
N ARG A 399 -38.26 38.19 -39.79
CA ARG A 399 -37.25 38.83 -40.69
C ARG A 399 -36.12 37.91 -41.12
N ASN A 400 -35.77 36.91 -40.35
CA ASN A 400 -34.61 36.05 -40.60
C ASN A 400 -34.96 34.55 -40.78
N GLY A 401 -36.22 34.16 -40.57
CA GLY A 401 -36.62 32.74 -40.66
C GLY A 401 -36.78 32.19 -42.08
N TYR A 402 -36.68 33.05 -43.13
CA TYR A 402 -36.94 32.60 -44.51
C TYR A 402 -35.82 31.72 -45.08
N ASP A 403 -34.66 31.75 -44.52
CA ASP A 403 -33.51 30.90 -44.87
C ASP A 403 -32.62 30.71 -43.64
N LEU A 404 -32.68 29.56 -43.03
CA LEU A 404 -31.89 29.26 -41.82
C LEU A 404 -30.42 28.95 -42.12
N PHE A 405 -30.06 28.75 -43.37
CA PHE A 405 -28.69 28.43 -43.85
C PHE A 405 -28.11 29.45 -44.84
N GLY A 406 -28.81 30.48 -45.17
CA GLY A 406 -28.40 31.46 -46.18
C GLY A 406 -27.42 32.50 -45.66
N GLY A 407 -27.02 33.46 -46.53
CA GLY A 407 -26.07 34.54 -46.21
C GLY A 407 -26.52 35.56 -45.15
N ARG A 408 -27.72 35.41 -44.62
CA ARG A 408 -28.25 36.10 -43.42
C ARG A 408 -28.51 35.12 -42.30
N LEU A 409 -27.64 34.18 -42.15
CA LEU A 409 -27.71 33.15 -41.16
C LEU A 409 -27.97 33.71 -39.76
N ILE A 410 -28.95 33.16 -39.11
CA ILE A 410 -29.05 33.32 -37.63
C ILE A 410 -27.99 32.41 -37.01
N ASN A 411 -27.14 33.01 -36.19
CA ASN A 411 -26.24 32.19 -35.37
C ASN A 411 -27.07 31.25 -34.52
N THR A 412 -26.61 30.02 -34.34
CA THR A 412 -27.24 29.10 -33.39
C THR A 412 -27.16 29.68 -31.99
N THR A 413 -28.14 29.35 -31.15
CA THR A 413 -28.18 29.82 -29.75
C THR A 413 -26.99 29.30 -28.96
N ARG A 414 -26.68 29.98 -27.90
CA ARG A 414 -25.66 29.55 -26.91
C ARG A 414 -26.24 29.51 -25.53
N MET A 415 -25.79 28.56 -24.75
CA MET A 415 -26.10 28.41 -23.36
C MET A 415 -25.06 29.20 -22.51
N TYR A 416 -25.54 29.89 -21.49
CA TYR A 416 -24.71 30.63 -20.54
C TYR A 416 -25.21 30.40 -19.12
N ALA A 417 -24.33 30.47 -18.15
CA ALA A 417 -24.72 30.47 -16.74
C ALA A 417 -25.68 31.63 -16.40
N SER A 418 -26.70 31.41 -15.64
CA SER A 418 -27.59 32.43 -15.11
C SER A 418 -27.95 32.28 -13.64
N GLY A 419 -27.87 31.07 -13.10
CA GLY A 419 -27.95 30.75 -11.67
C GLY A 419 -26.60 30.81 -10.95
N PRO A 420 -26.45 30.16 -9.80
CA PRO A 420 -25.15 29.94 -9.20
C PRO A 420 -24.26 29.11 -10.15
N TYR A 421 -23.02 29.57 -10.31
CA TYR A 421 -22.03 28.88 -11.15
C TYR A 421 -20.63 29.08 -10.57
N LEU A 422 -19.71 28.22 -10.97
CA LEU A 422 -18.28 28.32 -10.73
C LEU A 422 -17.58 28.83 -12.00
N GLY A 423 -16.37 29.30 -11.89
CA GLY A 423 -15.57 29.70 -13.04
C GLY A 423 -16.21 30.67 -14.03
N THR A 424 -16.13 30.32 -15.29
CA THR A 424 -16.68 31.09 -16.44
C THR A 424 -17.34 30.23 -17.50
N ALA A 425 -16.92 29.00 -17.66
CA ALA A 425 -17.54 27.99 -18.51
C ALA A 425 -18.66 27.28 -17.73
N ILE A 426 -19.62 26.73 -18.44
CA ILE A 426 -20.57 25.76 -17.93
C ILE A 426 -20.72 24.68 -18.97
N ASP A 427 -20.71 23.45 -18.56
CA ASP A 427 -21.02 22.31 -19.43
C ASP A 427 -22.29 21.57 -18.96
N ALA A 428 -22.77 20.67 -19.79
CA ALA A 428 -23.95 19.87 -19.50
C ALA A 428 -23.78 18.48 -20.06
N GLU A 429 -23.81 17.49 -19.21
CA GLU A 429 -23.61 16.09 -19.56
C GLU A 429 -24.93 15.33 -19.60
N SER A 430 -24.96 14.34 -20.49
CA SER A 430 -26.08 13.43 -20.62
C SER A 430 -26.11 12.37 -19.52
N GLN A 431 -24.96 12.06 -18.93
CA GLN A 431 -24.78 11.06 -17.88
C GLN A 431 -23.51 11.30 -17.07
N GLN A 432 -23.47 10.77 -15.88
CA GLN A 432 -22.28 10.71 -15.05
C GLN A 432 -21.14 9.98 -15.78
N ARG A 433 -19.95 10.59 -15.85
CA ARG A 433 -18.75 10.02 -16.48
C ARG A 433 -17.59 10.05 -15.48
N PHE A 434 -17.47 9.02 -14.69
CA PHE A 434 -16.36 8.90 -13.75
C PHE A 434 -15.04 8.66 -14.46
N SER A 435 -13.99 9.40 -14.07
CA SER A 435 -12.65 9.24 -14.61
C SER A 435 -11.58 9.30 -13.52
N ASP A 436 -10.42 8.64 -13.77
CA ASP A 436 -9.25 8.74 -12.90
C ASP A 436 -8.53 10.09 -13.08
N GLY A 437 -8.86 10.83 -14.13
CA GLY A 437 -8.30 12.15 -14.46
C GLY A 437 -9.05 13.27 -13.77
N ALA A 438 -10.31 13.03 -13.38
CA ALA A 438 -11.32 14.06 -13.22
C ALA A 438 -11.35 14.95 -14.48
N ASP A 439 -11.56 14.29 -15.64
CA ASP A 439 -11.55 14.85 -16.99
C ASP A 439 -12.55 14.10 -17.90
N GLY A 440 -13.55 13.44 -17.29
CA GLY A 440 -14.47 12.55 -17.98
C GLY A 440 -15.48 13.27 -18.87
N ASP A 441 -15.83 14.50 -18.58
CA ASP A 441 -16.71 15.41 -19.29
C ASP A 441 -15.94 16.36 -20.24
N ASP A 442 -14.71 16.71 -19.95
CA ASP A 442 -13.84 17.57 -20.76
C ASP A 442 -13.65 17.14 -22.22
N ASN A 443 -13.91 15.90 -22.52
CA ASN A 443 -13.59 15.29 -23.83
C ASN A 443 -14.71 15.38 -24.85
N ASP A 444 -15.80 16.06 -24.57
CA ASP A 444 -16.91 16.10 -25.54
C ASP A 444 -16.82 17.18 -26.63
N GLY A 445 -15.84 18.05 -26.51
CA GLY A 445 -15.28 18.82 -27.63
C GLY A 445 -15.98 20.13 -27.98
N TRP A 446 -17.04 20.56 -27.24
CA TRP A 446 -17.76 21.79 -27.57
C TRP A 446 -17.71 22.87 -26.50
N TYR A 447 -17.75 22.53 -25.23
CA TYR A 447 -17.75 23.49 -24.15
C TYR A 447 -16.39 23.56 -23.50
N GLY A 448 -15.58 22.48 -23.58
CA GLY A 448 -14.23 22.39 -23.06
C GLY A 448 -14.20 22.17 -21.56
N ASP A 449 -13.02 22.22 -20.97
CA ASP A 449 -12.75 22.13 -19.55
C ASP A 449 -13.48 23.25 -18.79
N ASP A 450 -14.46 22.94 -17.97
CA ASP A 450 -15.17 23.88 -17.09
C ASP A 450 -14.68 23.82 -15.62
N GLU A 451 -13.61 23.02 -15.31
CA GLU A 451 -12.89 23.04 -14.05
C GLU A 451 -12.04 24.33 -13.92
N ASP A 452 -12.67 25.49 -14.09
CA ASP A 452 -12.00 26.80 -14.09
C ASP A 452 -12.32 27.66 -12.85
N GLY A 453 -13.12 27.13 -11.92
CA GLY A 453 -13.53 27.84 -10.70
C GLY A 453 -12.44 27.91 -9.66
N VAL A 454 -11.54 26.93 -9.53
CA VAL A 454 -10.46 26.96 -8.54
C VAL A 454 -9.10 26.75 -9.20
N SER A 455 -8.17 27.70 -8.98
CA SER A 455 -6.80 27.55 -9.46
C SER A 455 -5.98 26.68 -8.51
N ILE A 456 -5.69 25.46 -8.93
CA ILE A 456 -4.85 24.51 -8.20
C ILE A 456 -3.37 24.76 -8.53
N PRO A 457 -2.47 24.86 -7.50
CA PRO A 457 -1.04 24.96 -7.80
C PRO A 457 -0.54 23.70 -8.54
N ALA A 458 0.13 23.89 -9.67
CA ALA A 458 0.66 22.78 -10.47
C ALA A 458 1.63 21.85 -9.69
N ALA A 459 2.28 22.36 -8.65
CA ALA A 459 3.13 21.57 -7.75
C ALA A 459 2.34 20.82 -6.66
N GLY A 460 1.02 20.97 -6.62
CA GLY A 460 0.15 20.46 -5.56
C GLY A 460 0.08 21.34 -4.30
N ILE A 461 -0.77 20.93 -3.38
CA ILE A 461 -1.04 21.63 -2.11
C ILE A 461 0.06 21.29 -1.11
N GLU A 462 0.86 22.27 -0.71
CA GLU A 462 1.85 22.10 0.36
C GLU A 462 1.21 22.43 1.71
N THR A 463 1.14 21.46 2.60
CA THR A 463 0.47 21.61 3.89
C THR A 463 1.01 20.63 4.94
N ALA A 464 0.41 20.66 6.15
CA ALA A 464 0.70 19.71 7.23
C ALA A 464 -0.52 19.59 8.17
N PRO A 465 -0.62 18.53 8.99
CA PRO A 465 -1.71 18.35 9.94
C PRO A 465 -1.96 19.59 10.81
N GLY A 466 -3.23 20.00 10.92
CA GLY A 466 -3.66 21.15 11.69
C GLY A 466 -3.39 22.53 11.07
N GLN A 467 -2.82 22.60 9.87
CA GLN A 467 -2.67 23.85 9.11
C GLN A 467 -3.97 24.23 8.41
N GLU A 468 -4.18 25.54 8.21
CA GLU A 468 -5.26 26.05 7.38
C GLU A 468 -4.81 26.08 5.91
N VAL A 469 -5.64 25.50 5.04
CA VAL A 469 -5.53 25.63 3.57
C VAL A 469 -6.69 26.48 3.08
N THR A 470 -6.41 27.41 2.19
CA THR A 470 -7.39 28.34 1.65
C THR A 470 -7.30 28.41 0.14
N PHE A 471 -8.46 28.27 -0.53
CA PHE A 471 -8.62 28.56 -1.96
C PHE A 471 -9.70 29.63 -2.15
N ASN A 472 -9.53 30.42 -3.19
CA ASN A 472 -10.58 31.31 -3.66
C ASN A 472 -11.25 30.67 -4.88
N ALA A 473 -12.49 30.24 -4.73
CA ALA A 473 -13.31 29.81 -5.84
C ALA A 473 -13.87 31.02 -6.57
N ARG A 474 -13.68 31.07 -7.87
CA ARG A 474 -14.35 32.01 -8.75
C ARG A 474 -15.78 31.54 -8.93
N CYS A 475 -16.76 32.44 -8.83
CA CYS A 475 -18.15 32.04 -8.85
C CYS A 475 -19.08 33.18 -9.26
N GLY A 476 -20.34 32.86 -9.56
CA GLY A 476 -21.36 33.84 -9.88
C GLY A 476 -22.73 33.46 -9.33
N GLY A 477 -23.74 34.28 -9.60
CA GLY A 477 -25.13 34.03 -9.23
C GLY A 477 -25.46 34.07 -7.71
N GLY A 478 -24.49 34.40 -6.83
CA GLY A 478 -24.73 34.62 -5.41
C GLY A 478 -25.04 33.36 -4.59
N GLY A 479 -24.66 32.18 -5.07
CA GLY A 479 -24.94 30.90 -4.47
C GLY A 479 -24.08 30.52 -3.26
N ALA A 480 -24.45 29.45 -2.57
CA ALA A 480 -23.62 28.78 -1.59
C ALA A 480 -22.50 28.00 -2.30
N VAL A 481 -21.28 28.04 -1.76
CA VAL A 481 -20.11 27.34 -2.28
C VAL A 481 -19.45 26.53 -1.16
N ALA A 482 -19.09 25.28 -1.43
CA ALA A 482 -18.31 24.45 -0.51
C ALA A 482 -17.42 23.49 -1.32
N GLY A 483 -16.29 23.12 -0.73
CA GLY A 483 -15.36 22.17 -1.30
C GLY A 483 -15.04 21.01 -0.34
N TRP A 484 -14.63 19.90 -0.86
CA TRP A 484 -14.14 18.71 -0.15
C TRP A 484 -12.80 18.32 -0.73
N ILE A 485 -11.87 17.91 0.13
CA ILE A 485 -10.58 17.34 -0.29
C ILE A 485 -10.41 16.02 0.46
N ASP A 486 -10.23 14.92 -0.26
CA ASP A 486 -9.88 13.62 0.35
C ASP A 486 -8.43 13.68 0.84
N TRP A 487 -8.26 14.13 2.08
CA TRP A 487 -6.97 14.31 2.72
C TRP A 487 -6.32 12.99 3.13
N ASN A 488 -7.12 11.98 3.47
CA ASN A 488 -6.64 10.71 4.00
C ASN A 488 -6.56 9.60 2.92
N HIS A 489 -6.93 9.93 1.68
CA HIS A 489 -6.92 9.06 0.51
C HIS A 489 -7.73 7.76 0.74
N ASN A 490 -8.90 7.89 1.37
CA ASN A 490 -9.78 6.75 1.60
C ASN A 490 -10.79 6.52 0.45
N GLY A 491 -10.80 7.41 -0.55
CA GLY A 491 -11.62 7.33 -1.74
C GLY A 491 -13.05 7.83 -1.57
N VAL A 492 -13.34 8.60 -0.53
CA VAL A 492 -14.63 9.24 -0.28
C VAL A 492 -14.41 10.64 0.30
N PHE A 493 -15.39 11.53 0.15
CA PHE A 493 -15.37 12.84 0.78
C PHE A 493 -16.07 12.82 2.13
N ASP A 494 -15.29 12.81 3.19
CA ASP A 494 -15.79 12.78 4.56
C ASP A 494 -16.28 14.15 5.06
N ALA A 495 -17.10 14.14 6.12
CA ALA A 495 -17.60 15.38 6.71
C ALA A 495 -16.48 16.27 7.30
N ALA A 496 -15.38 15.67 7.75
CA ALA A 496 -14.20 16.37 8.25
C ALA A 496 -13.35 17.03 7.16
N GLU A 497 -13.58 16.66 5.91
CA GLU A 497 -12.86 17.10 4.73
C GLU A 497 -13.56 18.25 4.01
N LYS A 498 -14.75 18.60 4.47
CA LYS A 498 -15.51 19.74 3.96
C LYS A 498 -14.88 21.06 4.38
N SER A 499 -14.77 21.99 3.43
CA SER A 499 -14.46 23.40 3.75
C SER A 499 -15.53 24.05 4.61
N ALA A 500 -15.22 25.16 5.23
CA ALA A 500 -16.27 26.06 5.67
C ALA A 500 -17.09 26.49 4.43
N GLN A 501 -18.43 26.33 4.52
CA GLN A 501 -19.32 26.75 3.43
C GLN A 501 -19.34 28.28 3.33
N ALA A 502 -19.05 28.78 2.14
CA ALA A 502 -19.00 30.20 1.81
C ALA A 502 -20.21 30.61 0.97
N THR A 503 -20.33 31.89 0.69
CA THR A 503 -21.27 32.45 -0.27
C THR A 503 -20.51 33.21 -1.32
N CYS A 504 -20.88 33.05 -2.58
CA CYS A 504 -20.32 33.83 -3.68
C CYS A 504 -20.58 35.32 -3.48
N ASP A 505 -19.55 36.12 -3.36
CA ASP A 505 -19.65 37.56 -3.07
C ASP A 505 -20.02 38.38 -4.34
N GLY A 506 -20.32 39.64 -4.14
CA GLY A 506 -20.66 40.56 -5.24
C GLY A 506 -19.47 40.86 -6.20
N ARG A 507 -18.26 40.33 -5.91
CA ARG A 507 -17.08 40.44 -6.77
C ARG A 507 -16.80 39.17 -7.53
N GLY A 508 -17.61 38.13 -7.33
CA GLY A 508 -17.46 36.85 -7.99
C GLY A 508 -16.45 35.91 -7.33
N ASN A 509 -16.33 35.92 -6.01
CA ASN A 509 -15.41 35.03 -5.29
C ASN A 509 -16.06 34.42 -4.06
N ALA A 510 -15.66 33.22 -3.74
CA ALA A 510 -15.94 32.54 -2.47
C ALA A 510 -14.64 32.01 -1.87
N THR A 511 -14.37 32.29 -0.61
CA THR A 511 -13.17 31.79 0.07
C THR A 511 -13.48 30.49 0.77
N LEU A 512 -12.89 29.41 0.29
CA LEU A 512 -12.98 28.07 0.85
C LEU A 512 -11.81 27.84 1.82
N LYS A 513 -12.11 27.34 3.01
CA LYS A 513 -11.12 27.13 4.08
C LYS A 513 -11.27 25.76 4.67
N TRP A 514 -10.15 25.05 4.76
CA TRP A 514 -10.03 23.74 5.41
C TRP A 514 -9.04 23.82 6.57
N THR A 515 -9.29 23.06 7.61
CA THR A 515 -8.27 22.69 8.58
C THR A 515 -7.82 21.27 8.23
N VAL A 516 -6.56 21.11 7.87
CA VAL A 516 -6.02 19.81 7.43
C VAL A 516 -6.11 18.81 8.58
N PRO A 517 -6.74 17.64 8.39
CA PRO A 517 -6.91 16.65 9.45
C PRO A 517 -5.58 15.95 9.82
N GLU A 518 -5.59 15.26 10.98
CA GLU A 518 -4.39 14.60 11.51
C GLU A 518 -3.98 13.35 10.70
N ASP A 519 -4.92 12.75 10.02
CA ASP A 519 -4.76 11.54 9.19
C ASP A 519 -4.45 11.85 7.72
N VAL A 520 -4.18 13.12 7.40
CA VAL A 520 -3.75 13.51 6.06
C VAL A 520 -2.58 12.67 5.58
N VAL A 521 -2.60 12.27 4.31
CA VAL A 521 -1.51 11.51 3.69
C VAL A 521 -0.89 12.27 2.53
N ARG A 522 0.35 11.94 2.23
CA ARG A 522 1.04 12.46 1.05
C ARG A 522 0.52 11.77 -0.19
N SER A 523 0.08 12.54 -1.17
CA SER A 523 -0.53 12.03 -2.41
C SER A 523 0.09 12.71 -3.61
N ILE A 524 1.00 12.01 -4.30
CA ILE A 524 1.76 12.51 -5.47
C ILE A 524 2.00 11.36 -6.44
N ASP A 525 1.61 11.53 -7.69
CA ASP A 525 1.83 10.53 -8.73
C ASP A 525 3.31 10.21 -8.94
N GLY A 526 3.58 8.92 -9.11
CA GLY A 526 4.92 8.41 -9.43
C GLY A 526 5.96 8.57 -8.32
N GLU A 527 5.60 9.12 -7.16
CA GLU A 527 6.50 9.24 -6.03
C GLU A 527 6.47 7.94 -5.18
N SER A 528 7.60 7.24 -5.13
CA SER A 528 7.71 5.98 -4.37
C SER A 528 7.34 6.15 -2.90
N GLY A 529 6.38 5.34 -2.42
CA GLY A 529 5.89 5.36 -1.03
C GLY A 529 5.02 6.59 -0.70
N SER A 530 4.52 7.30 -1.69
CA SER A 530 3.39 8.21 -1.63
C SER A 530 2.15 7.50 -2.13
N HIS A 531 0.97 7.93 -1.73
CA HIS A 531 -0.26 7.58 -2.43
C HIS A 531 -0.23 8.27 -3.80
N PRO A 532 -1.00 7.81 -4.81
CA PRO A 532 -1.20 8.58 -6.03
C PRO A 532 -1.89 9.90 -5.69
N HIS A 533 -2.18 10.71 -6.72
CA HIS A 533 -3.01 11.91 -6.55
C HIS A 533 -4.28 11.61 -5.75
N THR A 534 -4.87 12.64 -5.18
CA THR A 534 -6.20 12.61 -4.57
C THR A 534 -7.12 13.58 -5.30
N TYR A 535 -8.33 13.78 -4.77
CA TYR A 535 -9.35 14.57 -5.46
C TYR A 535 -9.87 15.69 -4.56
N MET A 536 -10.29 16.76 -5.23
CA MET A 536 -11.05 17.85 -4.63
C MET A 536 -12.33 18.04 -5.43
N ARG A 537 -13.47 18.09 -4.77
CA ARG A 537 -14.76 18.47 -5.33
C ARG A 537 -15.14 19.85 -4.84
N VAL A 538 -15.58 20.71 -5.72
CA VAL A 538 -16.17 22.00 -5.39
C VAL A 538 -17.59 22.05 -5.94
N ARG A 539 -18.53 22.52 -5.13
CA ARG A 539 -19.94 22.61 -5.54
C ARG A 539 -20.49 23.99 -5.22
N THR A 540 -21.36 24.44 -6.09
CA THR A 540 -22.21 25.59 -5.82
C THR A 540 -23.69 25.21 -5.95
N ALA A 541 -24.57 25.95 -5.27
CA ALA A 541 -26.00 25.80 -5.39
C ALA A 541 -26.69 27.11 -4.96
N ASN A 542 -28.02 27.15 -5.07
CA ASN A 542 -28.82 28.29 -4.63
C ASN A 542 -28.51 28.65 -3.18
N ALA A 543 -28.60 29.93 -2.85
CA ALA A 543 -28.34 30.43 -1.51
C ALA A 543 -29.20 29.71 -0.44
N GLY A 544 -28.58 29.34 0.68
CA GLY A 544 -29.21 28.63 1.79
C GLY A 544 -29.24 27.12 1.67
N VAL A 545 -28.80 26.54 0.57
CA VAL A 545 -28.62 25.09 0.43
C VAL A 545 -27.43 24.63 1.27
N ASN A 546 -27.62 23.62 2.09
CA ASN A 546 -26.51 22.95 2.79
C ASN A 546 -25.90 21.90 1.84
N LEU A 547 -24.79 22.27 1.22
CA LEU A 547 -24.11 21.43 0.25
C LEU A 547 -23.56 20.15 0.87
N LYS A 548 -23.74 19.04 0.16
CA LYS A 548 -23.19 17.72 0.44
C LYS A 548 -22.21 17.33 -0.66
N PRO A 549 -21.29 16.39 -0.43
CA PRO A 549 -20.36 15.97 -1.46
C PRO A 549 -21.04 15.19 -2.59
N THR A 550 -22.18 14.55 -2.34
CA THR A 550 -22.92 13.73 -3.27
C THR A 550 -24.37 14.21 -3.40
N GLY A 551 -25.09 13.63 -4.37
CA GLY A 551 -26.49 13.93 -4.66
C GLY A 551 -26.66 15.15 -5.57
N SER A 552 -27.93 15.44 -5.93
CA SER A 552 -28.27 16.49 -6.91
C SER A 552 -28.75 17.79 -6.23
N THR A 553 -28.44 18.94 -6.85
CA THR A 553 -28.93 20.25 -6.43
C THR A 553 -29.79 20.90 -7.52
N MET A 554 -30.75 21.72 -7.09
CA MET A 554 -31.52 22.57 -8.00
C MET A 554 -30.71 23.84 -8.25
N GLY A 555 -30.15 24.00 -9.42
CA GLY A 555 -29.19 25.04 -9.75
C GLY A 555 -27.81 24.80 -9.16
N GLY A 556 -26.79 25.38 -9.72
CA GLY A 556 -25.42 25.26 -9.29
C GLY A 556 -24.57 24.48 -10.27
N GLU A 557 -23.37 24.14 -9.85
CA GLU A 557 -22.37 23.34 -10.56
C GLU A 557 -21.57 22.47 -9.60
N VAL A 558 -20.87 21.49 -10.18
CA VAL A 558 -19.94 20.55 -9.53
C VAL A 558 -18.65 20.55 -10.35
N GLU A 559 -17.55 20.90 -9.75
CA GLU A 559 -16.23 20.79 -10.37
C GLU A 559 -15.40 19.81 -9.57
N ASP A 560 -14.77 18.87 -10.24
CA ASP A 560 -13.89 17.88 -9.65
C ASP A 560 -12.45 18.09 -10.14
N TYR A 561 -11.52 18.03 -9.21
CA TYR A 561 -10.11 18.26 -9.50
C TYR A 561 -9.25 17.12 -9.03
N ARG A 562 -8.41 16.63 -9.90
CA ARG A 562 -7.30 15.75 -9.54
C ARG A 562 -6.16 16.57 -8.95
N ILE A 563 -5.78 16.31 -7.70
CA ILE A 563 -4.83 17.13 -6.98
C ILE A 563 -3.70 16.32 -6.35
N ALA A 564 -2.55 16.97 -6.17
CA ALA A 564 -1.45 16.44 -5.37
C ALA A 564 -1.43 17.10 -3.99
N VAL A 565 -1.24 16.30 -2.93
CA VAL A 565 -1.10 16.78 -1.55
C VAL A 565 0.32 16.49 -1.07
N ARG A 566 1.03 17.56 -0.71
CA ARG A 566 2.44 17.54 -0.31
C ARG A 566 2.57 17.84 1.17
N VAL A 567 2.53 16.78 1.98
CA VAL A 567 2.82 16.88 3.40
C VAL A 567 4.24 16.40 3.70
N PRO A 568 4.93 16.99 4.70
CA PRO A 568 6.23 16.48 5.10
C PRO A 568 6.09 15.09 5.72
N THR A 569 7.10 14.25 5.47
CA THR A 569 7.10 12.88 5.98
C THR A 569 8.45 12.52 6.60
N ILE A 570 8.41 11.61 7.57
CA ILE A 570 9.59 11.00 8.17
C ILE A 570 9.45 9.48 8.15
N GLN A 571 10.54 8.82 7.82
CA GLN A 571 10.66 7.37 7.88
C GLN A 571 11.91 7.02 8.67
N LEU A 572 11.81 6.05 9.56
CA LEU A 572 12.95 5.51 10.30
C LEU A 572 13.23 4.07 9.86
N VAL A 573 14.48 3.78 9.59
CA VAL A 573 14.91 2.47 9.09
C VAL A 573 15.95 1.88 10.03
N LYS A 574 15.74 0.63 10.43
CA LYS A 574 16.67 -0.14 11.25
C LYS A 574 17.50 -1.09 10.40
N ASN A 575 18.82 -0.98 10.53
CA ASN A 575 19.74 -1.94 9.97
C ASN A 575 20.45 -2.69 11.09
N VAL A 576 20.71 -3.96 10.88
CA VAL A 576 21.48 -4.80 11.80
C VAL A 576 22.58 -5.49 11.03
N GLN A 577 23.82 -5.37 11.58
CA GLN A 577 24.98 -6.09 11.09
C GLN A 577 25.45 -7.05 12.19
N ALA A 578 25.71 -8.28 11.84
CA ALA A 578 25.96 -9.31 12.82
C ALA A 578 27.27 -10.09 12.57
N PRO A 579 28.42 -9.39 12.36
CA PRO A 579 29.69 -10.07 12.07
C PRO A 579 30.12 -11.03 13.18
N TYR A 580 29.67 -10.82 14.41
CA TYR A 580 30.02 -11.63 15.57
C TYR A 580 28.87 -12.52 16.09
N ALA A 581 27.75 -12.65 15.40
CA ALA A 581 26.62 -13.48 15.87
C ALA A 581 26.99 -14.98 16.01
N GLY A 582 27.86 -15.49 15.14
CA GLY A 582 28.38 -16.86 15.21
C GLY A 582 27.27 -17.91 15.19
N GLN A 583 27.13 -18.66 16.29
CA GLN A 583 26.08 -19.68 16.48
C GLN A 583 24.80 -19.15 17.14
N VAL A 584 24.82 -17.93 17.67
CA VAL A 584 23.66 -17.29 18.29
C VAL A 584 22.90 -16.53 17.22
N LYS A 585 21.59 -16.79 17.11
CA LYS A 585 20.76 -16.01 16.17
C LYS A 585 20.87 -14.53 16.53
N ALA A 586 21.33 -13.73 15.58
CA ALA A 586 21.37 -12.28 15.73
C ALA A 586 19.96 -11.72 15.90
N LEU A 587 19.84 -10.57 16.55
CA LEU A 587 18.60 -9.81 16.55
C LEU A 587 18.31 -9.35 15.14
N GLU A 588 17.07 -9.48 14.73
CA GLU A 588 16.54 -8.90 13.51
C GLU A 588 16.12 -7.45 13.77
N ALA A 589 15.94 -6.69 12.72
CA ALA A 589 15.59 -5.29 12.83
C ALA A 589 14.25 -5.04 13.55
N ASP A 590 13.29 -5.98 13.42
CA ASP A 590 11.97 -5.95 14.07
C ASP A 590 11.99 -6.10 15.60
N GLN A 591 13.14 -6.45 16.18
CA GLN A 591 13.34 -6.52 17.61
C GLN A 591 13.84 -5.21 18.24
N TRP A 592 13.83 -4.14 17.45
CA TRP A 592 14.19 -2.79 17.86
C TRP A 592 13.00 -1.84 17.68
N THR A 593 12.82 -0.93 18.61
CA THR A 593 11.83 0.15 18.53
C THR A 593 12.54 1.44 18.18
N LEU A 594 12.12 2.05 17.05
CA LEU A 594 12.60 3.34 16.58
C LEU A 594 11.61 4.44 16.94
N LYS A 595 12.10 5.60 17.30
CA LYS A 595 11.27 6.72 17.70
C LYS A 595 11.82 8.05 17.18
N ALA A 596 10.95 8.87 16.59
CA ALA A 596 11.18 10.27 16.32
C ALA A 596 10.15 11.09 17.10
N GLN A 597 10.59 11.96 17.97
CA GLN A 597 9.73 12.78 18.81
C GLN A 597 9.96 14.24 18.55
N GLN A 598 8.91 14.98 18.20
CA GLN A 598 8.95 16.40 17.95
C GLN A 598 8.88 17.16 19.29
N GLY A 599 9.75 18.15 19.43
CA GLY A 599 9.69 19.19 20.46
C GLY A 599 9.72 18.75 21.92
N ASN A 600 9.43 19.65 22.81
CA ASN A 600 9.52 19.48 24.26
C ASN A 600 8.26 18.88 24.91
N GLY A 601 7.66 17.84 24.32
CA GLY A 601 6.61 17.07 25.01
C GLY A 601 5.24 17.75 25.16
N GLY A 602 4.94 18.78 24.38
CA GLY A 602 3.60 19.38 24.33
C GLY A 602 2.57 18.42 23.70
N ALA A 603 1.29 18.58 24.00
CA ALA A 603 0.19 17.74 23.52
C ALA A 603 0.06 17.60 21.99
N ALA A 604 0.83 18.39 21.23
CA ALA A 604 0.87 18.41 19.78
C ALA A 604 2.15 17.80 19.16
N SER A 605 2.98 17.08 19.93
CA SER A 605 4.21 16.48 19.38
C SER A 605 3.90 15.16 18.68
N LEU A 606 4.28 15.05 17.42
CA LEU A 606 4.22 13.79 16.68
C LEU A 606 5.30 12.82 17.19
N GLN A 607 4.88 11.65 17.66
CA GLN A 607 5.76 10.56 18.01
C GLN A 607 5.63 9.45 16.97
N VAL A 608 6.71 9.17 16.25
CA VAL A 608 6.79 8.07 15.30
C VAL A 608 7.51 6.92 15.95
N THR A 609 6.88 5.76 16.03
CA THR A 609 7.45 4.53 16.57
C THR A 609 7.31 3.39 15.58
N GLY A 610 8.30 2.53 15.54
CA GLY A 610 8.28 1.38 14.65
C GLY A 610 9.44 0.43 14.93
N THR A 611 9.49 -0.65 14.18
CA THR A 611 10.52 -1.69 14.32
C THR A 611 11.46 -1.68 13.09
N VAL A 612 11.37 -2.64 12.18
CA VAL A 612 12.27 -2.74 10.99
C VAL A 612 12.28 -1.43 10.18
N ASP A 613 11.08 -0.95 9.90
CA ASP A 613 10.77 0.26 9.17
C ASP A 613 9.48 0.83 9.74
N THR A 614 9.49 2.09 10.09
CA THR A 614 8.28 2.76 10.61
C THR A 614 7.21 2.93 9.53
N GLY A 615 7.52 2.64 8.27
CA GLY A 615 6.80 3.16 7.13
C GLY A 615 6.94 4.68 7.03
N ILE A 616 6.45 5.24 5.95
CA ILE A 616 6.39 6.68 5.76
C ILE A 616 5.28 7.22 6.67
N LYS A 617 5.63 8.12 7.57
CA LYS A 617 4.69 8.77 8.48
C LYS A 617 4.66 10.27 8.21
N VAL A 618 3.46 10.80 8.14
CA VAL A 618 3.27 12.25 8.03
C VAL A 618 3.85 12.91 9.28
N ALA A 619 4.53 14.01 9.04
CA ALA A 619 5.20 14.80 10.07
C ALA A 619 4.65 16.23 10.08
N ARG A 620 4.87 16.94 11.17
CA ARG A 620 4.69 18.40 11.21
C ARG A 620 6.04 19.07 11.03
N PRO A 621 6.11 20.25 10.42
CA PRO A 621 7.38 21.00 10.40
C PRO A 621 7.90 21.21 11.83
N GLY A 622 9.20 20.95 12.05
CA GLY A 622 9.83 21.07 13.37
C GLY A 622 11.09 20.24 13.57
N GLN A 623 11.61 20.27 14.81
CA GLN A 623 12.78 19.50 15.23
C GLN A 623 12.33 18.18 15.87
N TYR A 624 12.90 17.07 15.42
CA TYR A 624 12.64 15.73 15.92
C TYR A 624 13.89 15.15 16.58
N ALA A 625 13.76 14.64 17.82
CA ALA A 625 14.77 13.83 18.47
C ALA A 625 14.63 12.36 18.04
N LEU A 626 15.74 11.73 17.67
CA LEU A 626 15.79 10.36 17.18
C LEU A 626 16.36 9.44 18.26
N THR A 627 15.66 8.37 18.59
CA THR A 627 16.07 7.39 19.58
C THR A 627 15.73 5.97 19.13
N GLU A 628 16.46 5.00 19.69
CA GLU A 628 16.12 3.59 19.53
C GLU A 628 16.19 2.86 20.87
N SER A 629 15.48 1.75 21.00
CA SER A 629 15.51 0.87 22.15
C SER A 629 15.17 -0.57 21.77
N SER A 630 15.60 -1.51 22.61
CA SER A 630 15.17 -2.91 22.52
C SER A 630 15.09 -3.50 23.91
N THR A 631 14.08 -4.31 24.18
CA THR A 631 13.92 -5.07 25.43
C THR A 631 14.54 -6.46 25.35
N ASN A 632 15.11 -6.83 24.21
CA ASN A 632 15.72 -8.13 24.03
C ASN A 632 17.01 -8.26 24.88
N PRO A 633 17.20 -9.35 25.62
CA PRO A 633 18.39 -9.56 26.45
C PRO A 633 19.73 -9.52 25.70
N LEU A 634 19.72 -9.74 24.36
CA LEU A 634 20.92 -9.68 23.54
C LEU A 634 21.30 -8.26 23.11
N ALA A 635 20.41 -7.28 23.26
CA ALA A 635 20.61 -5.90 22.80
C ALA A 635 21.87 -5.21 23.37
N PRO A 636 22.31 -5.42 24.62
CA PRO A 636 23.56 -4.85 25.13
C PRO A 636 24.82 -5.27 24.35
N GLY A 637 24.72 -6.39 23.63
CA GLY A 637 25.77 -6.91 22.75
C GLY A 637 25.92 -6.19 21.42
N TYR A 638 25.15 -5.14 21.18
CA TYR A 638 25.22 -4.35 19.95
C TYR A 638 25.78 -2.96 20.24
N GLU A 639 26.37 -2.38 19.21
CA GLU A 639 26.81 -1.01 19.18
C GLU A 639 26.06 -0.28 18.09
N ALA A 640 25.40 0.81 18.44
CA ALA A 640 24.65 1.62 17.50
C ALA A 640 25.58 2.58 16.77
N SER A 641 25.35 2.73 15.46
CA SER A 641 25.93 3.83 14.70
C SER A 641 25.28 5.16 15.09
N SER A 642 25.85 6.26 14.65
CA SER A 642 25.12 7.52 14.58
C SER A 642 23.97 7.43 13.58
N TRP A 643 22.89 8.18 13.80
CA TRP A 643 21.80 8.32 12.83
C TRP A 643 22.30 8.99 11.55
N SER A 644 21.84 8.49 10.42
CA SER A 644 22.06 9.06 9.10
C SER A 644 20.70 9.39 8.49
N CYS A 645 20.46 10.67 8.21
CA CYS A 645 19.22 11.15 7.60
C CYS A 645 19.52 11.73 6.22
N SER A 646 18.63 11.46 5.26
CA SER A 646 18.71 11.97 3.89
C SER A 646 17.30 12.28 3.38
N GLN A 647 17.24 13.16 2.36
CA GLN A 647 16.04 13.35 1.57
C GLN A 647 15.77 12.10 0.76
N THR A 648 14.54 11.62 0.79
CA THR A 648 14.14 10.46 -0.02
C THR A 648 14.25 10.80 -1.52
N PRO A 649 14.85 9.93 -2.34
CA PRO A 649 14.92 10.13 -3.78
C PRO A 649 13.55 10.30 -4.44
N GLY A 650 13.48 11.14 -5.47
CA GLY A 650 12.22 11.40 -6.21
C GLY A 650 11.31 12.45 -5.60
N THR A 651 11.67 13.05 -4.47
CA THR A 651 10.90 14.15 -3.88
C THR A 651 10.97 15.40 -4.75
N VAL A 652 9.82 15.94 -5.11
CA VAL A 652 9.71 17.19 -5.87
C VAL A 652 9.69 18.37 -4.90
N GLY A 653 10.70 19.22 -4.97
CA GLY A 653 10.91 20.32 -3.99
C GLY A 653 11.38 19.77 -2.63
N GLY A 654 11.53 20.63 -1.65
CA GLY A 654 11.95 20.26 -0.31
C GLY A 654 13.48 20.26 -0.11
N TRP A 655 13.92 19.74 1.04
CA TRP A 655 15.34 19.73 1.41
C TRP A 655 16.13 18.68 0.64
N SER A 656 17.31 19.06 0.14
CA SER A 656 18.26 18.13 -0.49
C SER A 656 19.56 18.11 0.33
N GLY A 657 19.98 16.95 0.80
CA GLY A 657 21.20 16.80 1.56
C GLY A 657 21.22 15.53 2.42
N SER A 658 22.29 15.42 3.21
CA SER A 658 22.49 14.35 4.17
C SER A 658 22.97 14.92 5.49
N ILE A 659 22.41 14.48 6.61
CA ILE A 659 22.85 14.80 7.96
C ILE A 659 23.42 13.52 8.56
N LEU A 660 24.71 13.53 8.87
CA LEU A 660 25.42 12.42 9.51
C LEU A 660 25.73 12.77 10.96
N GLY A 661 25.59 11.82 11.86
CA GLY A 661 26.03 11.95 13.25
C GLY A 661 25.13 12.77 14.17
N SER A 662 23.90 13.10 13.76
CA SER A 662 22.95 13.83 14.60
C SER A 662 21.94 12.88 15.25
N SER A 663 21.60 13.13 16.52
CA SER A 663 20.48 12.50 17.22
C SER A 663 19.17 13.24 17.02
N SER A 664 19.14 14.20 16.12
CA SER A 664 17.96 14.98 15.79
C SER A 664 17.96 15.41 14.33
N VAL A 665 16.74 15.61 13.77
CA VAL A 665 16.55 16.09 12.40
C VAL A 665 15.49 17.18 12.39
N ARG A 666 15.65 18.17 11.52
CA ARG A 666 14.67 19.22 11.28
C ARG A 666 13.88 18.93 10.01
N VAL A 667 12.57 18.80 10.16
CA VAL A 667 11.59 18.63 9.07
C VAL A 667 11.00 19.99 8.71
N LYS A 668 10.94 20.33 7.44
CA LYS A 668 10.35 21.56 6.89
C LYS A 668 9.25 21.21 5.91
N GLY A 669 8.41 22.14 5.57
CA GLY A 669 7.41 22.16 4.49
C GLY A 669 7.02 20.79 3.94
N SER A 670 7.40 20.53 2.71
CA SER A 670 7.13 19.27 2.02
C SER A 670 8.29 18.26 2.06
N ASP A 671 9.21 18.38 3.01
CA ASP A 671 10.36 17.49 3.17
C ASP A 671 9.92 16.03 3.27
N ARG A 672 10.75 15.15 2.71
CA ARG A 672 10.57 13.72 2.76
C ARG A 672 11.86 13.06 3.25
N ILE A 673 11.90 12.77 4.54
CA ILE A 673 13.16 12.42 5.22
C ILE A 673 13.14 10.94 5.59
N THR A 674 14.20 10.23 5.21
CA THR A 674 14.50 8.89 5.69
C THR A 674 15.73 8.93 6.59
N CYS A 675 15.58 8.46 7.84
CA CYS A 675 16.67 8.34 8.81
C CYS A 675 16.96 6.87 9.10
N SER A 676 18.21 6.48 9.07
CA SER A 676 18.63 5.11 9.36
C SER A 676 19.62 5.04 10.51
N VAL A 677 19.56 3.95 11.26
CA VAL A 677 20.53 3.59 12.28
C VAL A 677 20.93 2.13 12.13
N THR A 678 22.23 1.84 12.29
CA THR A 678 22.76 0.48 12.15
C THR A 678 23.31 0.01 13.48
N ASN A 679 22.89 -1.15 13.95
CA ASN A 679 23.45 -1.81 15.11
C ASN A 679 24.34 -2.97 14.67
N THR A 680 25.57 -2.97 15.20
CA THR A 680 26.58 -3.98 14.88
C THR A 680 26.87 -4.81 16.10
N THR A 681 26.91 -6.13 15.97
CA THR A 681 27.29 -7.02 17.08
C THR A 681 28.70 -6.74 17.56
N LYS A 682 28.88 -6.62 18.87
CA LYS A 682 30.19 -6.51 19.52
C LYS A 682 30.86 -7.89 19.59
N PRO A 683 32.17 -7.95 19.48
CA PRO A 683 32.92 -9.20 19.67
C PRO A 683 32.79 -9.72 21.09
N GLY A 684 32.73 -11.02 21.21
CA GLY A 684 32.84 -11.69 22.51
C GLY A 684 34.26 -11.88 22.96
N ALA A 685 34.40 -12.30 24.25
CA ALA A 685 35.67 -12.63 24.87
C ALA A 685 35.51 -13.80 25.84
N LEU A 686 36.63 -14.51 26.08
CA LEU A 686 36.74 -15.57 27.08
C LEU A 686 37.76 -15.19 28.10
N SER A 687 37.55 -15.52 29.37
CA SER A 687 38.52 -15.35 30.41
C SER A 687 38.58 -16.56 31.36
N TRP A 688 39.78 -16.96 31.75
CA TRP A 688 40.06 -18.00 32.71
C TRP A 688 41.43 -17.77 33.36
N THR A 689 41.66 -18.45 34.47
CA THR A 689 42.97 -18.48 35.11
C THR A 689 43.44 -19.89 35.30
N LYS A 690 44.75 -20.08 35.23
CA LYS A 690 45.43 -21.31 35.57
C LYS A 690 46.10 -21.18 36.92
N VAL A 691 45.73 -22.06 37.85
CA VAL A 691 46.23 -21.96 39.24
C VAL A 691 46.76 -23.31 39.73
N ASP A 692 47.64 -23.22 40.72
CA ASP A 692 48.15 -24.36 41.46
C ASP A 692 47.00 -25.07 42.21
N GLN A 693 47.27 -26.22 42.73
CA GLN A 693 46.35 -26.99 43.58
C GLN A 693 45.85 -26.23 44.83
N ASP A 694 46.51 -25.16 45.20
CA ASP A 694 46.09 -24.23 46.27
C ASP A 694 44.90 -23.35 45.85
N GLY A 695 44.56 -23.36 44.60
CA GLY A 695 43.46 -22.58 43.99
C GLY A 695 43.71 -21.07 43.90
N LYS A 696 44.90 -20.59 44.10
CA LYS A 696 45.25 -19.16 44.23
C LYS A 696 46.46 -18.75 43.42
N THR A 697 47.56 -19.56 43.52
CA THR A 697 48.81 -19.20 42.85
C THR A 697 48.68 -19.39 41.31
N LEU A 698 48.85 -18.33 40.53
CA LEU A 698 48.80 -18.40 39.07
C LEU A 698 49.94 -19.25 38.53
N LEU A 699 49.65 -20.05 37.51
CA LEU A 699 50.62 -20.90 36.83
C LEU A 699 50.78 -20.47 35.39
N GLY A 700 51.89 -19.78 35.07
CA GLY A 700 52.17 -19.35 33.71
C GLY A 700 52.76 -20.46 32.83
N GLY A 701 52.84 -20.22 31.53
CA GLY A 701 53.48 -21.08 30.52
C GLY A 701 52.64 -22.21 30.01
N THR A 702 51.31 -22.18 30.25
CA THR A 702 50.38 -23.19 29.71
C THR A 702 49.91 -22.84 28.33
N THR A 703 49.54 -23.86 27.56
CA THR A 703 48.95 -23.67 26.24
C THR A 703 47.63 -24.44 26.19
N TRP A 704 46.66 -23.88 25.47
CA TRP A 704 45.29 -24.43 25.38
C TRP A 704 44.83 -24.59 23.93
N THR A 705 44.23 -25.69 23.59
CA THR A 705 43.51 -25.83 22.34
C THR A 705 42.13 -25.21 22.52
N LEU A 706 41.81 -24.19 21.73
CA LEU A 706 40.51 -23.52 21.72
C LEU A 706 39.66 -24.08 20.63
N THR A 707 38.37 -24.36 20.92
CA THR A 707 37.36 -24.81 19.96
C THR A 707 36.10 -23.97 20.13
N GLY A 708 35.46 -23.56 19.02
CA GLY A 708 34.23 -22.79 19.04
C GLY A 708 33.92 -22.16 17.69
N PRO A 709 32.88 -21.32 17.60
CA PRO A 709 32.49 -20.66 16.38
C PRO A 709 33.62 -19.81 15.79
N GLY A 710 33.85 -20.00 14.50
CA GLY A 710 34.88 -19.23 13.76
C GLY A 710 36.32 -19.60 14.12
N VAL A 711 36.57 -20.46 15.11
CA VAL A 711 37.93 -20.87 15.52
C VAL A 711 38.46 -21.92 14.56
N PRO A 712 39.60 -21.68 13.87
CA PRO A 712 40.19 -22.71 13.02
C PRO A 712 40.58 -23.95 13.82
N ALA A 713 40.42 -25.14 13.20
CA ALA A 713 40.80 -26.38 13.89
C ALA A 713 42.27 -26.37 14.30
N GLY A 714 42.55 -26.79 15.56
CA GLY A 714 43.89 -26.83 16.09
C GLY A 714 44.44 -25.49 16.59
N THR A 715 43.60 -24.47 16.71
CA THR A 715 44.02 -23.17 17.27
C THR A 715 44.55 -23.33 18.70
N VAL A 716 45.74 -22.82 18.95
CA VAL A 716 46.40 -22.85 20.27
C VAL A 716 46.48 -21.46 20.85
N VAL A 717 45.96 -21.32 22.08
CA VAL A 717 46.13 -20.11 22.89
C VAL A 717 47.35 -20.33 23.81
N GLU A 718 48.32 -19.48 23.65
CA GLU A 718 49.55 -19.49 24.47
C GLU A 718 49.44 -18.39 25.54
N ASP A 719 49.86 -18.69 26.77
CA ASP A 719 49.92 -17.77 27.91
C ASP A 719 50.83 -16.56 27.61
N CYS A 720 50.29 -15.37 27.68
CA CYS A 720 51.07 -14.16 27.56
C CYS A 720 51.64 -13.80 28.93
N GLN A 721 52.97 -13.83 29.03
CA GLN A 721 53.69 -13.70 30.32
C GLN A 721 54.43 -12.37 30.49
N ALA A 722 54.17 -11.38 29.66
CA ALA A 722 54.90 -10.12 29.69
C ALA A 722 54.08 -8.95 29.10
N ALA A 723 54.39 -7.72 29.49
CA ALA A 723 53.81 -6.55 28.86
C ALA A 723 54.15 -6.51 27.34
N GLY A 724 53.17 -6.29 26.50
CA GLY A 724 53.31 -6.31 25.02
C GLY A 724 52.83 -7.61 24.36
N CYS A 725 51.81 -8.22 24.91
CA CYS A 725 51.10 -9.37 24.30
C CYS A 725 50.79 -9.12 22.83
N ARG A 726 50.95 -10.14 22.00
CA ARG A 726 50.57 -10.02 20.56
C ARG A 726 49.07 -9.87 20.44
N THR A 727 48.65 -8.82 19.77
CA THR A 727 47.27 -8.61 19.41
C THR A 727 46.85 -9.52 18.21
N GLY A 728 45.61 -9.92 18.15
CA GLY A 728 45.10 -10.73 17.06
C GLY A 728 44.01 -11.70 17.53
N ALA A 729 43.29 -12.28 16.59
CA ALA A 729 42.26 -13.27 16.89
C ALA A 729 42.85 -14.48 17.60
N TYR A 730 42.13 -15.00 18.59
CA TYR A 730 42.45 -16.22 19.36
C TYR A 730 43.76 -16.18 20.15
N ARG A 731 44.23 -14.99 20.50
CA ARG A 731 45.47 -14.79 21.31
C ARG A 731 45.08 -14.30 22.69
N ASP A 732 45.92 -14.73 23.67
CA ASP A 732 45.82 -14.18 25.00
C ASP A 732 46.38 -12.76 25.01
N THR A 733 45.65 -11.84 25.59
CA THR A 733 45.98 -10.43 25.71
C THR A 733 46.27 -10.01 27.17
N ASN A 734 46.17 -10.95 28.13
CA ASN A 734 46.42 -10.67 29.53
C ASN A 734 47.90 -10.86 29.85
N PRO A 735 48.62 -9.83 30.29
CA PRO A 735 50.06 -9.95 30.56
C PRO A 735 50.42 -10.67 31.88
N ALA A 736 49.46 -11.03 32.70
CA ALA A 736 49.69 -11.75 33.96
C ALA A 736 49.84 -13.25 33.69
N PRO A 737 51.01 -13.86 34.00
CA PRO A 737 51.22 -15.28 33.76
C PRO A 737 50.13 -16.14 34.37
N GLY A 738 49.57 -17.03 33.57
CA GLY A 738 48.46 -17.93 34.02
C GLY A 738 47.07 -17.29 34.00
N ALA A 739 46.94 -16.03 33.61
CA ALA A 739 45.63 -15.39 33.42
C ALA A 739 45.40 -15.17 31.93
N PHE A 740 44.22 -15.51 31.42
CA PHE A 740 43.88 -15.51 29.99
C PHE A 740 42.70 -14.59 29.70
N ASP A 741 42.83 -13.74 28.68
CA ASP A 741 41.79 -12.95 28.09
C ASP A 741 41.90 -13.05 26.57
N VAL A 742 40.91 -13.70 25.93
CA VAL A 742 40.87 -13.93 24.49
C VAL A 742 39.64 -13.23 23.93
N GLY A 743 39.85 -12.18 23.14
CA GLY A 743 38.79 -11.35 22.56
C GLY A 743 38.62 -11.56 21.05
N GLY A 744 37.71 -10.75 20.44
CA GLY A 744 37.42 -10.79 19.00
C GLY A 744 36.62 -11.99 18.53
N LEU A 745 35.87 -12.62 19.43
CA LEU A 745 35.21 -13.91 19.20
C LEU A 745 33.78 -13.75 18.73
N PRO A 746 33.29 -14.56 17.74
CA PRO A 746 31.88 -14.73 17.48
C PRO A 746 31.10 -15.28 18.70
N TRP A 747 29.80 -15.02 18.75
CA TRP A 747 28.93 -15.54 19.82
C TRP A 747 28.69 -17.04 19.64
N GLY A 748 28.57 -17.75 20.74
CA GLY A 748 28.32 -19.17 20.78
C GLY A 748 29.04 -19.90 21.89
N SER A 749 29.05 -21.23 21.84
CA SER A 749 29.63 -22.10 22.84
C SER A 749 31.12 -22.36 22.54
N TYR A 750 31.96 -22.17 23.57
CA TYR A 750 33.40 -22.40 23.48
C TYR A 750 33.87 -23.44 24.45
N SER A 751 34.95 -24.12 24.09
CA SER A 751 35.66 -25.04 24.96
C SER A 751 37.15 -24.93 24.79
N ILE A 752 37.86 -25.29 25.89
CA ILE A 752 39.31 -25.39 25.89
C ILE A 752 39.75 -26.74 26.43
N THR A 753 40.88 -27.20 25.93
CA THR A 753 41.59 -28.36 26.43
C THR A 753 43.04 -28.01 26.67
N GLU A 754 43.58 -28.33 27.81
CA GLU A 754 45.00 -28.03 28.12
C GLU A 754 45.87 -28.84 27.16
N LYS A 755 46.70 -28.18 26.38
CA LYS A 755 47.64 -28.81 25.44
C LYS A 755 48.96 -29.10 26.10
N THR A 756 49.52 -28.14 26.88
CA THR A 756 50.69 -28.28 27.67
C THR A 756 50.45 -27.73 29.06
N SER A 757 50.79 -28.50 30.07
CA SER A 757 50.81 -28.06 31.48
C SER A 757 52.16 -27.46 31.84
N PRO A 758 52.30 -26.67 32.96
CA PRO A 758 53.59 -26.24 33.46
C PRO A 758 54.42 -27.43 33.91
N SER A 759 55.74 -27.32 33.87
CA SER A 759 56.62 -28.36 34.34
C SER A 759 56.29 -28.73 35.81
N GLY A 760 56.20 -30.01 36.07
CA GLY A 760 55.92 -30.54 37.44
C GLY A 760 54.39 -30.68 37.72
N TYR A 761 53.52 -30.39 36.76
CA TYR A 761 52.10 -30.55 36.97
C TYR A 761 51.53 -31.57 35.99
N GLN A 762 50.52 -32.27 36.50
CA GLN A 762 49.74 -33.19 35.66
C GLN A 762 48.86 -32.41 34.68
N ARG A 763 48.94 -32.73 33.41
CA ARG A 763 48.08 -32.15 32.37
C ARG A 763 46.62 -32.51 32.63
N LEU A 764 45.71 -31.54 32.48
CA LEU A 764 44.30 -31.77 32.60
C LEU A 764 43.75 -32.31 31.24
N GLU A 765 43.40 -33.61 31.19
CA GLU A 765 42.92 -34.27 29.98
C GLU A 765 41.46 -33.92 29.65
N LYS A 766 40.77 -33.17 30.50
CA LYS A 766 39.35 -32.84 30.38
C LYS A 766 39.13 -31.60 29.50
N THR A 767 38.15 -31.65 28.59
CA THR A 767 37.65 -30.48 27.92
C THR A 767 36.81 -29.66 28.88
N LEU A 768 37.09 -28.38 28.95
CA LEU A 768 36.38 -27.40 29.77
C LEU A 768 35.52 -26.51 28.88
N THR A 769 34.30 -26.22 29.33
CA THR A 769 33.35 -25.40 28.58
C THR A 769 33.13 -24.06 29.26
N PHE A 770 32.94 -23.01 28.45
CA PHE A 770 32.57 -21.70 28.95
C PHE A 770 31.05 -21.55 29.06
N ASN A 771 30.59 -20.55 29.79
CA ASN A 771 29.27 -20.01 29.61
C ASN A 771 29.17 -19.48 28.18
N ASP A 772 28.00 -19.54 27.60
CA ASP A 772 27.88 -19.15 26.21
C ASP A 772 28.17 -17.64 26.03
N VAL A 773 28.97 -17.33 25.05
CA VAL A 773 29.21 -15.95 24.61
C VAL A 773 27.97 -15.50 23.84
N SER A 774 27.39 -14.39 24.23
CA SER A 774 26.20 -13.83 23.58
C SER A 774 26.12 -12.32 23.80
N GLY A 775 25.18 -11.65 23.17
CA GLY A 775 24.92 -10.24 23.44
C GLY A 775 24.63 -9.91 24.90
N ALA A 776 24.07 -10.87 25.65
CA ALA A 776 23.82 -10.75 27.09
C ALA A 776 25.08 -11.05 27.95
N ASN A 777 26.06 -11.73 27.40
CA ASN A 777 27.28 -12.16 28.09
C ASN A 777 28.46 -12.08 27.12
N LEU A 778 28.99 -10.89 26.93
CA LEU A 778 30.09 -10.66 25.99
C LEU A 778 31.43 -11.18 26.53
N LYS A 779 31.61 -11.33 27.85
CA LYS A 779 32.83 -11.86 28.49
C LYS A 779 32.49 -13.12 29.27
N ALA A 780 32.66 -14.27 28.66
CA ALA A 780 32.31 -15.56 29.25
C ALA A 780 33.45 -16.13 30.08
N GLN A 781 33.09 -16.74 31.22
CA GLN A 781 33.98 -17.50 32.10
C GLN A 781 33.71 -19.00 31.96
N LEU A 782 34.68 -19.81 32.35
CA LEU A 782 34.49 -21.25 32.40
C LEU A 782 33.36 -21.62 33.35
N LYS A 783 32.56 -22.60 32.92
CA LYS A 783 31.57 -23.24 33.82
C LYS A 783 32.26 -23.97 34.96
N ASP A 784 31.74 -23.85 36.16
CA ASP A 784 32.24 -24.59 37.31
C ASP A 784 32.16 -26.11 37.05
N ALA A 785 33.22 -26.81 37.33
CA ALA A 785 33.37 -28.25 37.12
C ALA A 785 34.45 -28.81 38.06
N THR A 786 34.63 -30.13 38.11
CA THR A 786 35.75 -30.72 38.84
C THR A 786 37.08 -30.11 38.36
N GLY A 787 37.79 -29.47 39.24
CA GLY A 787 39.05 -28.76 38.94
C GLY A 787 38.89 -27.36 38.39
N VAL A 788 37.65 -26.83 38.31
CA VAL A 788 37.32 -25.46 37.87
C VAL A 788 36.39 -24.82 38.90
N THR A 789 36.78 -23.71 39.46
CA THR A 789 35.96 -22.91 40.38
C THR A 789 36.06 -21.43 40.03
N LYS A 790 34.95 -20.78 39.72
CA LYS A 790 34.91 -19.36 39.32
C LYS A 790 35.91 -19.00 38.24
N GLY A 791 36.04 -19.88 37.22
CA GLY A 791 36.93 -19.68 36.09
C GLY A 791 38.42 -19.98 36.37
N ALA A 792 38.79 -20.42 37.57
CA ALA A 792 40.14 -20.86 37.90
C ALA A 792 40.31 -22.37 37.71
N VAL A 793 41.25 -22.77 36.89
CA VAL A 793 41.55 -24.18 36.55
C VAL A 793 42.74 -24.62 37.35
N THR A 794 42.56 -25.61 38.25
CA THR A 794 43.60 -26.15 39.06
C THR A 794 44.33 -27.32 38.38
N ASN A 795 45.69 -27.37 38.51
CA ASN A 795 46.44 -28.55 38.17
C ASN A 795 47.00 -29.21 39.42
N GLN A 796 47.02 -30.52 39.37
CA GLN A 796 47.65 -31.34 40.40
C GLN A 796 49.14 -31.38 40.17
N ARG A 797 49.90 -31.20 41.27
CA ARG A 797 51.36 -31.40 41.23
C ARG A 797 51.69 -32.85 40.94
N LEU A 798 52.57 -33.07 40.05
CA LEU A 798 53.17 -34.40 39.90
C LEU A 798 54.08 -34.71 41.09
N THR A 799 54.17 -35.96 41.48
CA THR A 799 55.11 -36.43 42.48
C THR A 799 56.37 -36.98 41.80
N GLY A 800 57.53 -36.74 42.47
CA GLY A 800 58.77 -37.27 41.96
C GLY A 800 59.23 -38.47 42.80
N SER A 801 60.43 -38.94 42.48
CA SER A 801 61.06 -40.09 43.15
C SER A 801 62.49 -39.79 43.49
N VAL A 802 63.03 -40.52 44.51
CA VAL A 802 64.43 -40.54 44.86
C VAL A 802 64.96 -41.95 44.88
N SER A 803 66.18 -42.13 44.34
CA SER A 803 66.85 -43.43 44.40
C SER A 803 68.27 -43.32 44.89
N TRP A 804 68.71 -44.33 45.70
CA TRP A 804 70.06 -44.45 46.18
C TRP A 804 70.44 -45.94 46.40
N LYS A 805 71.73 -46.13 46.54
CA LYS A 805 72.32 -47.47 46.84
C LYS A 805 73.05 -47.49 48.13
N LYS A 806 72.90 -48.61 48.87
CA LYS A 806 73.59 -48.88 50.10
C LYS A 806 74.53 -50.04 49.89
N GLN A 807 75.85 -49.80 50.24
CA GLN A 807 76.92 -50.79 50.08
C GLN A 807 77.89 -50.76 51.17
N ASP A 808 78.77 -51.76 51.22
CA ASP A 808 79.94 -51.73 52.08
C ASP A 808 81.12 -50.96 51.40
N THR A 809 82.22 -50.80 52.13
CA THR A 809 83.44 -50.13 51.61
C THR A 809 84.12 -50.89 50.45
N SER A 810 83.73 -52.14 50.24
CA SER A 810 84.17 -52.98 49.08
C SER A 810 83.24 -52.91 47.92
N GLY A 811 82.14 -52.17 47.97
CA GLY A 811 81.12 -52.07 46.91
C GLY A 811 80.02 -53.10 46.88
N HIS A 812 79.95 -54.04 47.90
CA HIS A 812 78.88 -55.04 47.97
C HIS A 812 77.59 -54.42 48.54
N ALA A 813 76.48 -54.65 47.92
CA ALA A 813 75.15 -54.14 48.32
C ALA A 813 74.85 -54.64 49.71
N LEU A 814 74.24 -53.79 50.56
CA LEU A 814 73.92 -54.02 51.97
C LEU A 814 72.41 -53.87 52.12
N SER A 815 71.72 -55.01 52.43
CA SER A 815 70.29 -54.99 52.72
C SER A 815 70.00 -54.75 54.23
N GLY A 816 68.73 -54.29 54.46
CA GLY A 816 68.22 -54.21 55.86
C GLY A 816 68.56 -52.90 56.55
N SER A 817 68.98 -51.85 55.87
CA SER A 817 69.05 -50.52 56.40
C SER A 817 67.71 -49.87 56.54
N GLU A 818 67.49 -49.00 57.50
CA GLU A 818 66.34 -48.11 57.57
C GLU A 818 66.74 -46.70 57.51
N TRP A 819 65.92 -45.84 56.76
CA TRP A 819 66.21 -44.48 56.58
C TRP A 819 65.10 -43.56 57.06
N THR A 820 65.44 -42.49 57.74
CA THR A 820 64.48 -41.42 58.03
C THR A 820 64.43 -40.45 56.80
N LEU A 821 63.29 -40.36 56.17
CA LEU A 821 63.05 -39.38 55.15
C LEU A 821 62.26 -38.19 55.77
N SER A 822 62.75 -37.01 55.55
CA SER A 822 62.05 -35.79 55.93
C SER A 822 62.15 -34.76 54.86
N GLY A 823 61.15 -33.89 54.74
CA GLY A 823 61.09 -32.87 53.73
C GLY A 823 59.64 -32.42 53.41
N PRO A 824 59.44 -31.67 52.31
CA PRO A 824 58.12 -31.14 51.90
C PRO A 824 57.07 -32.25 51.74
N GLY A 825 55.95 -32.15 52.41
CA GLY A 825 54.82 -33.08 52.26
C GLY A 825 55.08 -34.47 52.92
N VAL A 826 56.31 -34.76 53.42
CA VAL A 826 56.62 -36.04 54.03
C VAL A 826 56.12 -36.05 55.52
N PRO A 827 55.28 -37.03 55.92
CA PRO A 827 54.87 -37.12 57.28
C PRO A 827 56.07 -37.23 58.27
N ALA A 828 55.91 -36.61 59.45
CA ALA A 828 56.96 -36.63 60.43
C ALA A 828 57.33 -38.05 60.84
N ARG A 829 58.66 -38.40 60.92
CA ARG A 829 59.24 -39.71 61.28
C ARG A 829 58.96 -40.81 60.19
N THR A 830 58.78 -40.46 58.97
CA THR A 830 58.68 -41.43 57.84
C THR A 830 59.97 -42.27 57.81
N THR A 831 59.79 -43.58 57.88
CA THR A 831 60.93 -44.56 57.90
C THR A 831 60.84 -45.36 56.58
N ILE A 832 61.92 -45.35 55.82
CA ILE A 832 62.09 -46.15 54.59
C ILE A 832 62.85 -47.39 55.01
N THR A 833 62.31 -48.60 54.82
CA THR A 833 62.93 -49.88 55.05
C THR A 833 63.25 -50.56 53.76
N ASP A 834 64.46 -51.07 53.57
CA ASP A 834 64.89 -51.80 52.41
C ASP A 834 63.96 -52.94 52.01
N CYS A 835 63.45 -52.90 50.87
CA CYS A 835 62.60 -53.96 50.31
C CYS A 835 63.49 -55.02 49.64
N VAL A 836 63.62 -56.12 50.25
CA VAL A 836 64.37 -57.24 49.67
C VAL A 836 63.48 -58.41 49.27
N ILE A 837 63.40 -58.73 48.06
CA ILE A 837 62.65 -59.87 47.59
C ILE A 837 63.61 -61.00 47.26
N THR A 838 63.50 -62.05 48.04
CA THR A 838 64.34 -63.24 47.89
C THR A 838 63.62 -64.44 47.24
N GLY A 839 62.39 -64.26 46.74
CA GLY A 839 61.64 -65.38 46.15
C GLY A 839 60.59 -64.89 45.12
N ALA A 840 60.08 -65.80 44.30
CA ALA A 840 59.25 -65.54 43.13
C ALA A 840 57.82 -64.99 43.41
N LYS A 841 57.46 -64.69 44.65
CA LYS A 841 56.11 -64.22 45.03
C LYS A 841 56.13 -63.01 46.03
N GLY A 842 57.20 -62.35 46.17
CA GLY A 842 57.30 -61.16 47.00
C GLY A 842 56.98 -59.89 46.19
N GLN A 843 56.33 -58.92 46.81
CA GLN A 843 56.12 -57.55 46.22
C GLN A 843 56.62 -56.55 47.26
N CYS A 844 57.26 -55.53 46.78
CA CYS A 844 57.63 -54.37 47.61
C CYS A 844 56.39 -53.66 48.09
N PRO A 845 56.38 -52.98 49.24
CA PRO A 845 55.25 -52.17 49.64
C PRO A 845 54.87 -51.16 48.57
N SER A 846 53.57 -51.10 48.21
CA SER A 846 53.10 -50.02 47.32
C SER A 846 52.63 -48.83 48.11
N GLY A 847 52.86 -47.61 47.60
CA GLY A 847 52.42 -46.38 48.23
C GLY A 847 53.52 -45.33 48.39
N PRO A 848 53.11 -44.09 48.68
CA PRO A 848 54.10 -43.02 48.85
C PRO A 848 55.04 -43.30 50.01
N TYR A 849 56.26 -42.92 49.82
CA TYR A 849 57.35 -43.04 50.89
C TYR A 849 57.69 -44.50 51.31
N ALA A 850 57.47 -45.44 50.43
CA ALA A 850 57.92 -46.78 50.59
C ALA A 850 59.04 -47.09 49.54
N ASP A 851 59.98 -47.98 49.99
CA ASP A 851 60.97 -48.49 49.02
C ASP A 851 60.28 -49.47 48.06
N THR A 852 60.38 -49.19 46.78
CA THR A 852 59.77 -49.99 45.66
C THR A 852 60.80 -50.79 44.87
N ASP A 853 62.12 -50.63 45.15
CA ASP A 853 63.18 -51.34 44.50
C ASP A 853 63.41 -52.74 45.19
N PRO A 854 63.17 -53.87 44.54
CA PRO A 854 63.27 -55.16 45.10
C PRO A 854 64.69 -55.64 45.33
N ALA A 855 65.71 -54.89 44.86
CA ALA A 855 67.14 -55.29 44.98
C ALA A 855 67.72 -54.91 46.28
N ALA A 856 68.38 -55.86 46.97
CA ALA A 856 68.98 -55.66 48.28
C ALA A 856 69.90 -54.46 48.27
N GLY A 857 69.69 -53.49 49.15
CA GLY A 857 70.47 -52.28 49.28
C GLY A 857 70.23 -51.22 48.16
N SER A 858 69.30 -51.44 47.34
CA SER A 858 68.82 -50.40 46.39
C SER A 858 67.49 -49.86 46.87
N PHE A 859 67.33 -48.58 46.70
CA PHE A 859 66.11 -47.89 47.18
C PHE A 859 65.55 -47.01 46.10
N THR A 860 64.21 -47.07 45.89
CA THR A 860 63.46 -46.15 45.06
C THR A 860 62.22 -45.77 45.84
N VAL A 861 62.10 -44.48 46.12
CA VAL A 861 60.96 -43.97 46.92
C VAL A 861 60.18 -43.00 46.02
N ASP A 862 58.90 -43.32 45.74
CA ASP A 862 58.01 -42.52 44.98
C ASP A 862 57.07 -41.65 45.85
N GLY A 863 56.32 -40.77 45.19
CA GLY A 863 55.33 -39.94 45.85
C GLY A 863 55.85 -38.69 46.52
N LEU A 864 57.06 -38.24 46.16
CA LEU A 864 57.64 -37.03 46.69
C LEU A 864 57.14 -35.80 45.98
N PRO A 865 56.38 -34.88 46.65
CA PRO A 865 56.07 -33.60 46.06
C PRO A 865 57.34 -32.84 45.65
N TRP A 866 57.36 -32.26 44.45
CA TRP A 866 58.42 -31.31 44.12
C TRP A 866 58.23 -30.00 44.85
N ASP A 867 59.35 -29.44 45.35
CA ASP A 867 59.41 -28.24 46.19
C ASP A 867 60.83 -27.60 46.08
N ALA A 868 60.88 -26.31 46.26
CA ALA A 868 62.17 -25.63 46.33
C ALA A 868 62.97 -25.98 47.59
N ARG A 869 62.33 -26.47 48.62
CA ARG A 869 62.90 -26.91 49.83
C ARG A 869 63.49 -28.33 49.66
N SER A 870 64.67 -28.58 50.33
CA SER A 870 65.28 -29.87 50.21
C SER A 870 64.69 -30.94 51.09
N TYR A 871 64.70 -32.13 50.57
CA TYR A 871 64.51 -33.39 51.37
C TYR A 871 65.80 -33.78 52.03
N SER A 872 65.67 -34.57 53.10
CA SER A 872 66.82 -35.08 53.86
C SER A 872 66.65 -36.58 54.15
N LEU A 873 67.64 -37.39 53.85
CA LEU A 873 67.77 -38.78 54.15
C LEU A 873 68.87 -38.94 55.18
N VAL A 874 68.52 -39.64 56.27
CA VAL A 874 69.46 -40.01 57.39
C VAL A 874 69.27 -41.49 57.72
N GLU A 875 70.35 -42.22 57.75
CA GLU A 875 70.26 -43.60 58.08
C GLU A 875 69.76 -43.74 59.54
N LYS A 876 68.74 -44.38 59.80
CA LYS A 876 68.11 -44.61 61.10
C LYS A 876 68.65 -45.86 61.72
N ARG A 877 68.90 -46.87 60.90
CA ARG A 877 69.42 -48.15 61.34
C ARG A 877 70.34 -48.70 60.26
N ALA A 878 71.55 -48.99 60.61
CA ALA A 878 72.53 -49.63 59.70
C ALA A 878 72.21 -51.16 59.54
N PRO A 879 72.62 -51.68 58.36
CA PRO A 879 72.62 -53.14 58.19
C PRO A 879 73.28 -53.89 59.32
N SER A 880 72.81 -55.13 59.65
CA SER A 880 73.34 -55.92 60.75
C SER A 880 74.89 -56.15 60.54
N GLY A 881 75.71 -55.81 61.60
CA GLY A 881 77.16 -55.90 61.57
C GLY A 881 77.91 -54.70 61.00
N TYR A 882 77.24 -53.59 60.73
CA TYR A 882 77.79 -52.38 60.16
C TYR A 882 77.59 -51.15 61.07
N ARG A 883 78.47 -50.21 61.01
CA ARG A 883 78.43 -48.94 61.74
C ARG A 883 77.32 -48.00 61.10
N LEU A 884 76.56 -47.42 62.05
CA LEU A 884 75.53 -46.46 61.57
C LEU A 884 76.25 -45.18 60.99
N ASP A 885 75.77 -44.75 59.81
CA ASP A 885 76.18 -43.47 59.20
C ASP A 885 75.03 -42.41 59.31
N SER A 886 75.12 -41.62 60.33
CA SER A 886 74.12 -40.58 60.66
C SER A 886 74.25 -39.31 59.80
N THR A 887 75.02 -39.33 58.70
CA THR A 887 75.20 -38.19 57.84
C THR A 887 73.90 -37.85 57.05
N SER A 888 73.43 -36.70 57.29
CA SER A 888 72.23 -36.23 56.49
C SER A 888 72.67 -35.92 55.07
N ARG A 889 71.82 -36.49 54.08
CA ARG A 889 72.01 -36.29 52.67
C ARG A 889 70.80 -35.58 52.17
N THR A 890 71.03 -34.40 51.55
CA THR A 890 69.91 -33.58 51.05
C THR A 890 69.82 -33.67 49.53
N PHE A 891 68.57 -33.60 49.08
CA PHE A 891 68.26 -33.52 47.66
C PHE A 891 66.99 -32.67 47.44
N VAL A 892 66.69 -32.28 46.16
CA VAL A 892 65.54 -31.46 45.81
C VAL A 892 64.88 -32.15 44.64
N ILE A 893 63.62 -32.36 44.71
CA ILE A 893 62.79 -32.75 43.58
C ILE A 893 62.33 -31.47 42.91
N LYS A 894 62.69 -31.28 41.63
CA LYS A 894 62.34 -30.08 40.87
C LYS A 894 61.24 -30.37 39.94
N PRO A 895 60.44 -29.38 39.58
CA PRO A 895 59.30 -29.59 38.64
C PRO A 895 59.76 -30.06 37.24
N ASP A 896 60.98 -29.68 36.82
CA ASP A 896 61.61 -30.07 35.54
C ASP A 896 62.46 -31.35 35.66
N ALA A 897 62.61 -31.85 36.85
CA ALA A 897 63.44 -33.04 37.19
C ALA A 897 62.81 -33.81 38.36
N LEU A 898 61.75 -34.52 38.11
CA LEU A 898 60.92 -35.22 39.07
C LEU A 898 61.63 -36.49 39.62
N GLN A 899 62.67 -36.98 38.98
CA GLN A 899 63.46 -38.13 39.39
C GLN A 899 64.83 -37.65 39.89
N TYR A 900 65.17 -37.97 41.13
CA TYR A 900 66.47 -37.70 41.72
C TYR A 900 67.21 -39.00 42.01
N SER A 901 68.43 -39.17 41.57
CA SER A 901 69.22 -40.31 41.86
C SER A 901 70.59 -39.85 42.50
N PHE A 902 70.90 -40.39 43.68
CA PHE A 902 72.17 -40.16 44.19
C PHE A 902 73.28 -40.91 43.42
N SER A 903 74.22 -40.15 42.83
CA SER A 903 75.24 -40.71 41.97
C SER A 903 76.30 -41.58 42.70
N LYS A 904 76.42 -41.39 44.02
CA LYS A 904 77.31 -42.18 44.83
C LYS A 904 76.50 -43.08 45.79
N ALA A 905 76.90 -44.33 45.91
CA ALA A 905 76.30 -45.24 46.87
C ALA A 905 76.71 -44.79 48.32
N PHE A 906 75.78 -45.01 49.28
CA PHE A 906 75.99 -44.74 50.66
C PHE A 906 76.71 -45.98 51.34
N THR A 907 77.88 -45.71 51.91
CA THR A 907 78.69 -46.79 52.36
C THR A 907 78.68 -46.86 53.92
N ASN A 908 78.62 -48.10 54.49
CA ASN A 908 78.84 -48.36 55.94
C ASN A 908 80.10 -49.18 56.14
N GLU A 909 80.81 -48.87 57.16
CA GLU A 909 81.99 -49.65 57.62
C GLU A 909 81.56 -50.81 58.47
N LYS A 910 82.17 -51.98 58.23
CA LYS A 910 81.91 -53.23 59.03
C LYS A 910 82.41 -52.99 60.44
N VAL A 911 81.56 -53.33 61.44
CA VAL A 911 81.97 -53.26 62.80
C VAL A 911 82.97 -54.40 63.09
N THR A 912 84.30 -54.04 63.27
CA THR A 912 85.23 -55.01 63.81
C THR A 912 85.10 -55.01 65.33
N THR A 913 84.67 -56.14 65.88
CA THR A 913 84.66 -56.35 67.34
C THR A 913 86.03 -56.42 67.84
N PRO A 914 86.53 -55.55 68.78
CA PRO A 914 87.74 -55.83 69.58
C PRO A 914 87.47 -56.95 70.54
N ARG A 915 88.35 -57.94 70.61
CA ARG A 915 88.40 -58.91 71.69
C ARG A 915 88.69 -58.16 73.00
N LEU A 916 87.69 -58.14 73.93
CA LEU A 916 87.84 -57.61 75.29
C LEU A 916 88.63 -58.60 76.19
N PRO A 917 89.55 -58.17 77.00
CA PRO A 917 90.02 -58.84 78.25
C PRO A 917 89.06 -58.49 79.41
N LEU A 918 88.65 -59.51 80.05
CA LEU A 918 87.93 -59.41 81.36
C LEU A 918 88.78 -58.75 82.41
N THR A 919 88.37 -57.63 82.99
CA THR A 919 88.55 -57.33 84.43
C THR A 919 87.47 -56.30 84.84
N GLY A 920 86.87 -56.65 85.93
CA GLY A 920 85.85 -55.93 86.66
C GLY A 920 86.29 -54.59 87.31
N GLY A 921 85.37 -53.73 87.53
CA GLY A 921 85.54 -52.56 88.36
C GLY A 921 84.52 -51.44 88.15
N ARG A 922 83.78 -51.17 89.12
CA ARG A 922 83.00 -50.03 89.54
C ARG A 922 82.95 -48.82 88.63
N GLY A 923 81.87 -48.55 87.89
CA GLY A 923 81.64 -47.27 87.09
C GLY A 923 80.23 -47.00 86.80
N ALA A 924 79.25 -47.77 87.26
CA ALA A 924 77.86 -47.65 86.79
C ALA A 924 77.02 -46.48 87.38
N HIS A 925 77.55 -45.68 88.28
CA HIS A 925 76.78 -44.62 88.96
C HIS A 925 76.92 -43.20 88.43
N ILE A 926 77.88 -42.92 87.54
CA ILE A 926 78.14 -41.53 87.07
C ILE A 926 77.28 -41.18 85.89
N PHE A 927 76.77 -42.17 85.17
CA PHE A 927 75.94 -41.83 83.89
C PHE A 927 74.44 -41.59 84.19
N LEU A 928 73.96 -42.00 85.39
CA LEU A 928 72.57 -41.75 85.77
C LEU A 928 72.29 -40.29 86.22
N ILE A 929 73.35 -39.57 86.72
CA ILE A 929 73.21 -38.22 87.27
C ILE A 929 73.29 -37.16 86.09
N ALA A 930 73.93 -37.41 84.98
CA ALA A 930 74.05 -36.52 83.87
C ALA A 930 72.79 -36.55 83.06
N GLY A 931 72.07 -37.68 83.00
CA GLY A 931 70.81 -37.77 82.24
C GLY A 931 69.68 -36.97 82.85
N ALA A 932 69.62 -36.90 84.19
CA ALA A 932 68.55 -36.21 84.91
C ALA A 932 68.60 -34.68 84.82
N VAL A 933 69.75 -34.08 84.64
CA VAL A 933 69.95 -32.60 84.53
C VAL A 933 69.59 -32.13 83.15
N VAL A 934 69.83 -32.85 82.06
CA VAL A 934 69.54 -32.45 80.72
C VAL A 934 68.02 -32.54 80.47
N SER A 935 67.31 -33.50 81.13
CA SER A 935 65.89 -33.61 81.03
C SER A 935 65.09 -32.50 81.74
N ALA A 936 65.59 -31.99 82.82
CA ALA A 936 65.05 -30.88 83.62
C ALA A 936 65.13 -29.53 82.87
N LEU A 937 66.21 -29.31 82.12
CA LEU A 937 66.46 -28.09 81.38
C LEU A 937 65.59 -28.02 80.07
N ALA A 938 65.15 -29.17 79.47
CA ALA A 938 64.27 -29.23 78.31
C ALA A 938 62.81 -28.93 78.64
N ILE A 939 62.37 -29.29 79.88
CA ILE A 939 60.97 -29.09 80.37
C ILE A 939 60.71 -27.61 80.69
N THR A 940 61.70 -26.90 81.26
CA THR A 940 61.65 -25.47 81.63
C THR A 940 61.64 -24.56 80.43
N THR A 941 62.36 -24.87 79.36
CA THR A 941 62.28 -24.07 78.08
C THR A 941 61.02 -24.31 77.29
N GLY A 942 60.37 -25.46 77.43
CA GLY A 942 59.08 -25.75 76.76
C GLY A 942 57.90 -24.98 77.37
N LEU A 943 57.94 -24.76 78.67
CA LEU A 943 56.86 -24.04 79.38
C LEU A 943 56.91 -22.54 79.29
N LEU A 944 58.04 -21.97 79.00
CA LEU A 944 58.27 -20.52 78.80
C LEU A 944 57.87 -20.11 77.39
N ARG A 945 57.87 -21.00 76.39
CA ARG A 945 57.35 -20.71 75.02
C ARG A 945 55.79 -20.76 74.88
N ARG A 946 55.12 -21.43 75.81
CA ARG A 946 53.64 -21.53 75.80
C ARG A 946 52.94 -20.32 76.43
N ARG A 947 53.64 -19.36 77.06
CA ARG A 947 53.11 -18.16 77.70
C ARG A 947 53.17 -16.90 76.83
N ARG A 948 53.84 -16.96 75.69
CA ARG A 948 53.96 -15.80 74.75
C ARG A 948 53.02 -15.71 73.53
N HIS A 949 52.08 -16.70 73.47
CA HIS A 949 51.07 -16.68 72.34
C HIS A 949 49.63 -16.64 72.88
N ARG A 950 49.45 -15.93 74.04
CA ARG A 950 48.06 -15.62 74.45
C ARG A 950 47.88 -14.18 74.92
N ASN A 951 48.36 -13.25 74.14
CA ASN A 951 47.87 -11.86 74.16
C ASN A 951 48.35 -11.24 72.86
N LEU A 952 47.53 -11.30 71.96
CA LEU A 952 47.28 -10.31 70.89
C LEU A 952 46.19 -10.95 69.90
N ASP A 953 45.02 -10.57 70.16
CA ASP A 953 43.82 -10.63 69.35
C ASP A 953 43.84 -11.47 68.09
#